data_83a7a61f665b6fd047fd54fa6a80b138
#
_entry.id   83a7a61f665b6fd047fd54fa6a80b138
#
_cell.length_a   1.000
_cell.length_b   1.000
_cell.length_c   1.000
_cell.angle_alpha   90.00
_cell.angle_beta   90.00
_cell.angle_gamma   90.00
#
_symmetry.space_group_name_H-M   'P 1'
#
loop_
_entity.id
_entity.type
_entity.pdbx_description
1 polymer ?
#
loop_
_entity_poly.entity_id
_entity_poly.type
_entity_poly.pdbx_seq_one_letter_code
_entity_poly.pdbx_strand_id
1 'polypeptide(L)'
;MVDNRNATLSHTDIDSDADFGADASSAQPSPPGGSGTATHSQALAVLRELVGNAGADFHDGQYEAIEALVDGGRRTLVVQRTGWGKSAVYFVASLLLRRRGAGPTLIVSPLLALMRDQVAAAARAGVRAVAINSANQLEWDTVREQLAADQVDVLLVSPERLTNPSFRENQLPELIRRTGLLVIDEAHCISDWGHDFRPDYRRIADLIEQLPGSVPVLATTATANSRVVHDIEEQLGAGVLTIRGALGRDSLRLGVLTLPDARQRLGWLLTHLSDLPGSGIIYTLTVSAAEDTARLLAEAGHEVLSYTGRTDPADRERAEQLLKDNQVKALVATSALGMGFDKPDLGFVVHLGAPSSPVAYYQQVGRAGRGAANADVLLLPGSEDRDIWQYFATASMPSEEKAAAVLTALAEAGSAVSTVALEARVDLRRTPLELLLKVLSVDGAVERVGGGWRSTRRPWVYDAERYQRIAEARVDEQDSMIIYQDTAGCRMEYITSVLDDETAHACGRCDNCAGQWFPADVAADATNAAGQTLSRAGGVLEARLQWPSGMDRLGVPVKGKIKPPEALSEGRVLARLTDLGWGGALRTIFAAGAEDRPVDPAMLQACVKVLREWGTGDSRTAGWSGGGRPAAIVSIPSRSKPQLVDSLARGISDIGRIPYLGALQLAHGGPTGSRGGNSAYRLAGVWDRVVVGPELEAALNSIQGQSVMLIDDLADSRWTLTVAGRALRQAGAGAVLPLVLAQAG
;
A
#
# COMPACT_ATOMS: atom_id res chain seq x y z
N MET A 1 -15.23 56.87 1.59
CA MET A 1 -15.05 58.02 0.70
C MET A 1 -14.86 57.42 -0.68
N VAL A 2 -15.98 57.46 -1.42
CA VAL A 2 -16.20 58.14 -2.72
C VAL A 2 -15.46 57.43 -3.88
N ASP A 3 -16.06 57.00 -4.97
CA ASP A 3 -17.38 57.18 -5.57
C ASP A 3 -17.58 56.21 -6.76
N ASN A 4 -18.79 55.91 -6.95
CA ASN A 4 -19.50 55.28 -8.03
C ASN A 4 -19.25 55.92 -9.39
N ARG A 5 -19.29 55.20 -10.52
CA ARG A 5 -20.05 55.59 -11.72
C ARG A 5 -20.37 54.47 -12.66
N ASN A 6 -21.66 54.21 -12.81
CA ASN A 6 -22.41 53.60 -13.91
C ASN A 6 -22.11 54.24 -15.27
N ALA A 7 -22.18 53.46 -16.35
CA ALA A 7 -22.63 53.93 -17.65
C ALA A 7 -23.30 52.81 -18.45
N THR A 8 -24.61 52.93 -18.55
CA THR A 8 -25.55 52.32 -19.50
C THR A 8 -25.50 53.01 -20.86
N LEU A 9 -25.64 52.28 -21.95
CA LEU A 9 -26.16 52.72 -23.28
C LEU A 9 -26.55 51.44 -24.05
N SER A 10 -27.78 51.13 -24.23
CA SER A 10 -28.94 51.40 -25.07
C SER A 10 -28.82 50.99 -26.56
N HIS A 11 -29.75 50.11 -26.91
CA HIS A 11 -30.39 49.75 -28.19
C HIS A 11 -30.07 50.53 -29.44
N THR A 12 -29.95 49.82 -30.56
CA THR A 12 -30.65 50.14 -31.79
C THR A 12 -30.95 48.90 -32.62
N ASP A 13 -32.22 48.72 -32.96
CA ASP A 13 -32.80 47.82 -33.95
C ASP A 13 -32.43 48.27 -35.34
N ILE A 14 -32.25 47.34 -36.29
CA ILE A 14 -32.55 47.55 -37.74
C ILE A 14 -33.10 46.24 -38.28
N ASP A 15 -34.37 46.25 -38.64
CA ASP A 15 -35.04 45.34 -39.58
C ASP A 15 -34.49 45.42 -40.99
N SER A 16 -34.45 44.28 -41.71
CA SER A 16 -34.84 44.27 -43.11
C SER A 16 -35.10 42.82 -43.60
N ASP A 17 -36.34 42.61 -44.02
CA ASP A 17 -36.87 41.50 -44.77
C ASP A 17 -36.13 41.22 -46.05
N ALA A 18 -35.98 39.95 -46.41
CA ALA A 18 -35.98 39.46 -47.83
C ALA A 18 -36.42 37.99 -47.87
N ASP A 19 -37.61 37.82 -48.33
CA ASP A 19 -38.30 36.61 -48.71
C ASP A 19 -37.67 36.01 -50.00
N PHE A 20 -37.35 34.68 -49.96
CA PHE A 20 -37.26 33.86 -51.17
C PHE A 20 -37.61 32.39 -50.81
N GLY A 21 -38.81 31.99 -51.15
CA GLY A 21 -39.24 30.61 -51.13
C GLY A 21 -38.63 29.76 -52.26
N ALA A 22 -38.37 28.50 -51.93
CA ALA A 22 -38.45 27.41 -52.90
C ALA A 22 -38.47 26.06 -52.17
N ASP A 23 -39.47 25.27 -52.46
CA ASP A 23 -39.69 23.87 -52.10
C ASP A 23 -38.48 22.98 -52.23
N ALA A 24 -38.17 22.19 -51.20
CA ALA A 24 -37.46 20.92 -51.35
C ALA A 24 -37.92 19.96 -50.26
N SER A 25 -38.64 18.96 -50.68
CA SER A 25 -39.07 17.76 -50.01
C SER A 25 -38.05 17.23 -48.99
N SER A 26 -38.38 17.27 -47.68
CA SER A 26 -37.61 16.67 -46.59
C SER A 26 -37.91 15.17 -46.54
N ALA A 27 -37.00 14.38 -47.07
CA ALA A 27 -36.90 12.98 -46.68
C ALA A 27 -36.18 12.92 -45.34
N GLN A 28 -36.88 12.71 -44.25
CA GLN A 28 -36.30 12.30 -42.95
C GLN A 28 -35.58 10.97 -43.12
N PRO A 29 -34.35 10.79 -42.70
CA PRO A 29 -33.78 9.47 -42.60
C PRO A 29 -34.46 8.74 -41.45
N SER A 30 -35.10 7.62 -41.76
CA SER A 30 -35.61 6.66 -40.77
C SER A 30 -34.49 6.25 -39.84
N PRO A 31 -34.72 6.11 -38.50
CA PRO A 31 -33.73 5.60 -37.57
C PRO A 31 -33.33 4.16 -37.98
N PRO A 32 -32.05 3.77 -37.81
CA PRO A 32 -31.62 2.39 -38.05
C PRO A 32 -32.19 1.48 -36.94
N GLY A 33 -33.44 1.08 -37.06
CA GLY A 33 -34.09 0.14 -36.18
C GLY A 33 -33.92 -1.27 -36.69
N GLY A 34 -32.91 -2.00 -36.19
CA GLY A 34 -32.77 -3.42 -36.48
C GLY A 34 -31.61 -4.15 -35.82
N SER A 35 -30.44 -3.48 -35.67
CA SER A 35 -29.25 -4.12 -35.10
C SER A 35 -29.19 -4.05 -33.56
N GLY A 36 -29.64 -2.99 -32.95
CA GLY A 36 -29.56 -2.79 -31.50
C GLY A 36 -30.44 -3.77 -30.69
N THR A 37 -31.63 -4.11 -31.18
CA THR A 37 -32.52 -5.07 -30.50
C THR A 37 -31.99 -6.50 -30.54
N ALA A 38 -31.32 -6.90 -31.62
CA ALA A 38 -30.71 -8.22 -31.74
C ALA A 38 -29.49 -8.37 -30.82
N THR A 39 -28.65 -7.34 -30.75
CA THR A 39 -27.47 -7.32 -29.84
C THR A 39 -27.92 -7.34 -28.39
N HIS A 40 -28.93 -6.56 -27.98
CA HIS A 40 -29.48 -6.57 -26.62
C HIS A 40 -29.94 -7.97 -26.20
N SER A 41 -30.73 -8.64 -27.01
CA SER A 41 -31.24 -9.98 -26.70
C SER A 41 -30.12 -11.01 -26.58
N GLN A 42 -29.09 -10.93 -27.42
CA GLN A 42 -27.92 -11.80 -27.35
C GLN A 42 -27.07 -11.49 -26.10
N ALA A 43 -26.87 -10.22 -25.78
CA ALA A 43 -26.15 -9.77 -24.61
C ALA A 43 -26.82 -10.23 -23.31
N LEU A 44 -28.15 -10.11 -23.25
CA LEU A 44 -28.94 -10.55 -22.11
C LEU A 44 -28.91 -12.07 -21.92
N ALA A 45 -28.95 -12.84 -23.01
CA ALA A 45 -28.77 -14.28 -22.93
C ALA A 45 -27.40 -14.67 -22.37
N VAL A 46 -26.33 -14.02 -22.84
CA VAL A 46 -24.95 -14.21 -22.33
C VAL A 46 -24.86 -13.82 -20.87
N LEU A 47 -25.44 -12.69 -20.45
CA LEU A 47 -25.43 -12.26 -19.04
C LEU A 47 -26.09 -13.33 -18.14
N ARG A 48 -27.26 -13.85 -18.53
CA ARG A 48 -27.99 -14.85 -17.76
C ARG A 48 -27.21 -16.15 -17.62
N GLU A 49 -26.54 -16.58 -18.67
CA GLU A 49 -25.62 -17.72 -18.64
C GLU A 49 -24.43 -17.46 -17.71
N LEU A 50 -23.79 -16.28 -17.83
CA LEU A 50 -22.63 -15.86 -17.04
C LEU A 50 -22.92 -15.85 -15.53
N VAL A 51 -24.07 -15.32 -15.12
CA VAL A 51 -24.48 -15.24 -13.71
C VAL A 51 -25.25 -16.46 -13.20
N GLY A 52 -25.60 -17.41 -14.07
CA GLY A 52 -26.37 -18.59 -13.70
C GLY A 52 -27.78 -18.29 -13.23
N ASN A 53 -28.36 -17.17 -13.66
CA ASN A 53 -29.69 -16.72 -13.26
C ASN A 53 -30.52 -16.29 -14.48
N ALA A 54 -31.54 -17.09 -14.83
CA ALA A 54 -32.41 -16.82 -15.97
C ALA A 54 -33.24 -15.54 -15.83
N GLY A 55 -33.42 -15.03 -14.63
CA GLY A 55 -34.12 -13.78 -14.34
C GLY A 55 -33.19 -12.55 -14.28
N ALA A 56 -31.91 -12.73 -14.52
CA ALA A 56 -30.97 -11.59 -14.50
C ALA A 56 -31.27 -10.57 -15.59
N ASP A 57 -31.07 -9.30 -15.28
CA ASP A 57 -31.17 -8.19 -16.20
C ASP A 57 -29.99 -7.24 -16.02
N PHE A 58 -29.76 -6.34 -16.98
CA PHE A 58 -28.71 -5.35 -16.91
C PHE A 58 -29.02 -4.28 -15.86
N HIS A 59 -27.98 -3.89 -15.12
CA HIS A 59 -28.03 -2.64 -14.36
C HIS A 59 -27.88 -1.43 -15.30
N ASP A 60 -28.37 -0.26 -14.84
CA ASP A 60 -28.28 0.98 -15.59
C ASP A 60 -26.85 1.24 -16.09
N GLY A 61 -26.70 1.53 -17.39
CA GLY A 61 -25.43 1.77 -18.05
C GLY A 61 -24.65 0.52 -18.48
N GLN A 62 -25.00 -0.70 -18.02
CA GLN A 62 -24.26 -1.91 -18.41
C GLN A 62 -24.44 -2.23 -19.90
N TYR A 63 -25.69 -2.22 -20.38
CA TYR A 63 -25.94 -2.50 -21.79
C TYR A 63 -25.38 -1.39 -22.68
N GLU A 64 -25.51 -0.13 -22.29
CA GLU A 64 -24.92 1.01 -23.01
C GLU A 64 -23.40 0.85 -23.21
N ALA A 65 -22.69 0.44 -22.17
CA ALA A 65 -21.27 0.13 -22.27
C ALA A 65 -20.98 -1.03 -23.25
N ILE A 66 -21.77 -2.12 -23.17
CA ILE A 66 -21.64 -3.28 -24.05
C ILE A 66 -21.90 -2.89 -25.51
N GLU A 67 -22.97 -2.14 -25.79
CA GLU A 67 -23.34 -1.68 -27.13
C GLU A 67 -22.25 -0.75 -27.71
N ALA A 68 -21.75 0.18 -26.91
CA ALA A 68 -20.66 1.07 -27.33
C ALA A 68 -19.39 0.30 -27.75
N LEU A 69 -19.08 -0.80 -27.06
CA LEU A 69 -17.93 -1.65 -27.38
C LEU A 69 -18.19 -2.54 -28.60
N VAL A 70 -19.34 -3.22 -28.62
CA VAL A 70 -19.62 -4.32 -29.56
C VAL A 70 -20.15 -3.84 -30.90
N ASP A 71 -21.01 -2.83 -30.89
CA ASP A 71 -21.62 -2.24 -32.11
C ASP A 71 -20.90 -0.93 -32.50
N GLY A 72 -20.52 -0.14 -31.52
CA GLY A 72 -19.87 1.16 -31.73
C GLY A 72 -18.35 1.10 -31.96
N GLY A 73 -17.67 0.02 -31.54
CA GLY A 73 -16.19 -0.06 -31.58
C GLY A 73 -15.50 1.07 -30.80
N ARG A 74 -16.16 1.61 -29.77
CA ARG A 74 -15.75 2.84 -29.09
C ARG A 74 -14.74 2.58 -27.96
N ARG A 75 -14.03 3.63 -27.57
CA ARG A 75 -13.31 3.72 -26.31
C ARG A 75 -14.29 4.17 -25.24
N THR A 76 -14.39 3.39 -24.16
CA THR A 76 -15.41 3.58 -23.14
C THR A 76 -14.75 3.57 -21.74
N LEU A 77 -15.10 4.53 -20.90
CA LEU A 77 -14.74 4.60 -19.50
C LEU A 77 -16.00 4.34 -18.66
N VAL A 78 -15.95 3.36 -17.76
CA VAL A 78 -17.03 3.02 -16.84
C VAL A 78 -16.60 3.33 -15.42
N VAL A 79 -17.20 4.34 -14.80
CA VAL A 79 -17.01 4.75 -13.41
C VAL A 79 -18.24 4.30 -12.61
N GLN A 80 -18.11 3.17 -11.89
CA GLN A 80 -19.25 2.53 -11.21
C GLN A 80 -18.81 1.90 -9.89
N ARG A 81 -19.66 1.99 -8.88
CA ARG A 81 -19.42 1.42 -7.55
C ARG A 81 -18.97 -0.03 -7.59
N THR A 82 -18.27 -0.46 -6.54
CA THR A 82 -17.97 -1.89 -6.34
C THR A 82 -19.27 -2.71 -6.23
N GLY A 83 -19.30 -3.91 -6.85
CA GLY A 83 -20.49 -4.77 -6.86
C GLY A 83 -21.53 -4.44 -7.93
N TRP A 84 -21.35 -3.38 -8.74
CA TRP A 84 -22.26 -3.08 -9.86
C TRP A 84 -22.18 -4.10 -11.03
N GLY A 85 -21.12 -4.88 -11.09
CA GLY A 85 -20.96 -5.88 -12.14
C GLY A 85 -20.12 -5.40 -13.33
N LYS A 86 -19.07 -4.59 -13.09
CA LYS A 86 -18.12 -4.16 -14.14
C LYS A 86 -17.56 -5.35 -14.94
N SER A 87 -17.31 -6.49 -14.26
CA SER A 87 -16.81 -7.70 -14.90
C SER A 87 -17.82 -8.34 -15.88
N ALA A 88 -19.11 -8.23 -15.63
CA ALA A 88 -20.11 -8.69 -16.57
C ALA A 88 -20.05 -7.94 -17.90
N VAL A 89 -19.79 -6.61 -17.87
CA VAL A 89 -19.66 -5.81 -19.09
C VAL A 89 -18.58 -6.37 -20.01
N TYR A 90 -17.36 -6.57 -19.49
CA TYR A 90 -16.27 -7.02 -20.36
C TYR A 90 -16.38 -8.50 -20.74
N PHE A 91 -16.93 -9.39 -19.89
CA PHE A 91 -17.12 -10.78 -20.28
C PHE A 91 -18.22 -10.93 -21.35
N VAL A 92 -19.34 -10.21 -21.19
CA VAL A 92 -20.42 -10.22 -22.20
C VAL A 92 -19.90 -9.63 -23.52
N ALA A 93 -19.23 -8.47 -23.48
CA ALA A 93 -18.65 -7.87 -24.69
C ALA A 93 -17.62 -8.80 -25.35
N SER A 94 -16.76 -9.45 -24.57
CA SER A 94 -15.79 -10.44 -25.07
C SER A 94 -16.45 -11.56 -25.85
N LEU A 95 -17.46 -12.20 -25.26
CA LEU A 95 -18.16 -13.33 -25.89
C LEU A 95 -18.90 -12.90 -27.15
N LEU A 96 -19.54 -11.73 -27.16
CA LEU A 96 -20.21 -11.21 -28.35
C LEU A 96 -19.23 -10.91 -29.47
N LEU A 97 -18.10 -10.26 -29.17
CA LEU A 97 -17.05 -9.97 -30.15
C LEU A 97 -16.41 -11.26 -30.68
N ARG A 98 -16.16 -12.27 -29.81
CA ARG A 98 -15.68 -13.59 -30.23
C ARG A 98 -16.68 -14.29 -31.19
N ARG A 99 -17.98 -14.23 -30.94
CA ARG A 99 -19.02 -14.76 -31.82
C ARG A 99 -19.05 -14.03 -33.17
N ARG A 100 -18.59 -12.79 -33.24
CA ARG A 100 -18.44 -11.99 -34.47
C ARG A 100 -17.08 -12.21 -35.17
N GLY A 101 -16.23 -13.12 -34.66
CA GLY A 101 -14.94 -13.45 -35.26
C GLY A 101 -13.78 -12.56 -34.80
N ALA A 102 -13.99 -11.72 -33.79
CA ALA A 102 -12.89 -10.97 -33.19
C ALA A 102 -11.92 -11.88 -32.43
N GLY A 103 -10.69 -11.42 -32.25
CA GLY A 103 -9.68 -12.11 -31.46
C GLY A 103 -9.97 -12.10 -29.94
N PRO A 104 -9.06 -12.66 -29.12
CA PRO A 104 -9.25 -12.71 -27.68
C PRO A 104 -9.26 -11.31 -27.05
N THR A 105 -9.93 -11.20 -25.89
CA THR A 105 -9.89 -10.01 -25.07
C THR A 105 -8.61 -9.99 -24.24
N LEU A 106 -7.89 -8.87 -24.26
CA LEU A 106 -6.75 -8.62 -23.37
C LEU A 106 -7.20 -7.77 -22.20
N ILE A 107 -7.10 -8.30 -20.97
CA ILE A 107 -7.41 -7.57 -19.73
C ILE A 107 -6.13 -7.24 -19.00
N VAL A 108 -5.85 -5.95 -18.80
CA VAL A 108 -4.77 -5.49 -17.91
C VAL A 108 -5.38 -5.28 -16.52
N SER A 109 -4.93 -6.08 -15.54
CA SER A 109 -5.44 -6.05 -14.16
C SER A 109 -4.28 -6.00 -13.15
N PRO A 110 -4.34 -5.15 -12.09
CA PRO A 110 -3.20 -4.87 -11.24
C PRO A 110 -2.90 -5.92 -10.17
N LEU A 111 -3.80 -6.88 -9.95
CA LEU A 111 -3.78 -7.74 -8.77
C LEU A 111 -3.92 -9.21 -9.11
N LEU A 112 -2.97 -10.02 -8.61
CA LEU A 112 -2.95 -11.47 -8.84
C LEU A 112 -4.17 -12.18 -8.25
N ALA A 113 -4.64 -11.77 -7.07
CA ALA A 113 -5.82 -12.33 -6.44
C ALA A 113 -7.08 -12.07 -7.29
N LEU A 114 -7.26 -10.83 -7.76
CA LEU A 114 -8.36 -10.45 -8.65
C LEU A 114 -8.33 -11.25 -9.94
N MET A 115 -7.15 -11.42 -10.54
CA MET A 115 -6.99 -12.22 -11.77
C MET A 115 -7.41 -13.69 -11.55
N ARG A 116 -7.06 -14.30 -10.41
CA ARG A 116 -7.49 -15.67 -10.07
C ARG A 116 -9.02 -15.77 -9.95
N ASP A 117 -9.63 -14.86 -9.20
CA ASP A 117 -11.07 -14.83 -9.00
C ASP A 117 -11.82 -14.58 -10.33
N GLN A 118 -11.28 -13.71 -11.20
CA GLN A 118 -11.81 -13.46 -12.55
C GLN A 118 -11.70 -14.69 -13.45
N VAL A 119 -10.56 -15.40 -13.46
CA VAL A 119 -10.40 -16.65 -14.22
C VAL A 119 -11.38 -17.72 -13.72
N ALA A 120 -11.51 -17.88 -12.40
CA ALA A 120 -12.45 -18.82 -11.82
C ALA A 120 -13.94 -18.47 -12.14
N ALA A 121 -14.28 -17.19 -12.11
CA ALA A 121 -15.61 -16.71 -12.49
C ALA A 121 -15.89 -16.95 -13.99
N ALA A 122 -14.93 -16.63 -14.85
CA ALA A 122 -15.00 -16.87 -16.28
C ALA A 122 -15.20 -18.36 -16.59
N ALA A 123 -14.46 -19.25 -15.93
CA ALA A 123 -14.58 -20.70 -16.13
C ALA A 123 -15.97 -21.23 -15.75
N ARG A 124 -16.58 -20.74 -14.66
CA ARG A 124 -17.96 -21.09 -14.28
C ARG A 124 -18.98 -20.68 -15.34
N ALA A 125 -18.68 -19.63 -16.08
CA ALA A 125 -19.51 -19.10 -17.15
C ALA A 125 -19.17 -19.66 -18.55
N GLY A 126 -18.33 -20.69 -18.63
CA GLY A 126 -17.92 -21.28 -19.90
C GLY A 126 -16.96 -20.42 -20.73
N VAL A 127 -16.39 -19.36 -20.17
CA VAL A 127 -15.40 -18.49 -20.83
C VAL A 127 -13.99 -19.07 -20.64
N ARG A 128 -13.26 -19.29 -21.72
CA ARG A 128 -11.89 -19.79 -21.70
C ARG A 128 -10.92 -18.66 -21.35
N ALA A 129 -10.74 -18.42 -20.05
CA ALA A 129 -9.87 -17.37 -19.53
C ALA A 129 -8.56 -17.96 -18.99
N VAL A 130 -7.44 -17.31 -19.31
CA VAL A 130 -6.09 -17.64 -18.83
C VAL A 130 -5.40 -16.38 -18.32
N ALA A 131 -4.37 -16.55 -17.47
CA ALA A 131 -3.63 -15.45 -16.91
C ALA A 131 -2.12 -15.61 -17.12
N ILE A 132 -1.43 -14.51 -17.37
CA ILE A 132 0.04 -14.42 -17.39
C ILE A 132 0.49 -13.43 -16.32
N ASN A 133 1.14 -13.95 -15.27
CA ASN A 133 1.62 -13.14 -14.16
C ASN A 133 2.93 -13.70 -13.57
N SER A 134 3.44 -13.13 -12.49
CA SER A 134 4.71 -13.58 -11.87
C SER A 134 4.59 -14.89 -11.11
N ALA A 135 3.40 -15.31 -10.71
CA ALA A 135 3.18 -16.52 -9.92
C ALA A 135 3.10 -17.79 -10.77
N ASN A 136 2.71 -17.69 -12.07
CA ASN A 136 2.50 -18.85 -12.94
C ASN A 136 3.51 -18.95 -14.10
N GLN A 137 4.77 -18.64 -13.86
CA GLN A 137 5.82 -18.63 -14.91
C GLN A 137 5.99 -19.96 -15.65
N LEU A 138 5.75 -21.08 -14.98
CA LEU A 138 5.87 -22.42 -15.56
C LEU A 138 4.78 -22.75 -16.59
N GLU A 139 3.66 -22.03 -16.56
CA GLU A 139 2.50 -22.25 -17.42
C GLU A 139 2.52 -21.39 -18.70
N TRP A 140 3.45 -20.45 -18.82
CA TRP A 140 3.43 -19.47 -19.92
C TRP A 140 3.57 -20.09 -21.30
N ASP A 141 4.32 -21.17 -21.44
CA ASP A 141 4.47 -21.86 -22.72
C ASP A 141 3.15 -22.50 -23.13
N THR A 142 2.45 -23.12 -22.19
CA THR A 142 1.11 -23.69 -22.41
C THR A 142 0.10 -22.60 -22.79
N VAL A 143 0.12 -21.46 -22.11
CA VAL A 143 -0.77 -20.32 -22.45
C VAL A 143 -0.49 -19.82 -23.87
N ARG A 144 0.78 -19.76 -24.28
CA ARG A 144 1.16 -19.38 -25.66
C ARG A 144 0.62 -20.34 -26.69
N GLU A 145 0.74 -21.65 -26.46
CA GLU A 145 0.19 -22.68 -27.34
C GLU A 145 -1.33 -22.58 -27.46
N GLN A 146 -2.04 -22.37 -26.35
CA GLN A 146 -3.49 -22.17 -26.34
C GLN A 146 -3.91 -20.92 -27.11
N LEU A 147 -3.18 -19.79 -26.95
CA LEU A 147 -3.42 -18.57 -27.72
C LEU A 147 -3.18 -18.78 -29.22
N ALA A 148 -2.09 -19.47 -29.58
CA ALA A 148 -1.80 -19.79 -30.99
C ALA A 148 -2.88 -20.67 -31.62
N ALA A 149 -3.45 -21.62 -30.86
CA ALA A 149 -4.51 -22.51 -31.27
C ALA A 149 -5.92 -21.88 -31.19
N ASP A 150 -6.05 -20.58 -30.86
CA ASP A 150 -7.34 -19.85 -30.68
C ASP A 150 -8.25 -20.48 -29.62
N GLN A 151 -7.69 -21.06 -28.59
CA GLN A 151 -8.39 -21.72 -27.48
C GLN A 151 -8.65 -20.81 -26.30
N VAL A 152 -8.33 -19.52 -26.40
CA VAL A 152 -8.46 -18.52 -25.35
C VAL A 152 -9.45 -17.43 -25.79
N ASP A 153 -10.43 -17.13 -24.94
CA ASP A 153 -11.37 -16.03 -25.16
C ASP A 153 -10.89 -14.76 -24.42
N VAL A 154 -10.27 -14.94 -23.23
CA VAL A 154 -9.81 -13.83 -22.38
C VAL A 154 -8.42 -14.13 -21.85
N LEU A 155 -7.48 -13.21 -22.07
CA LEU A 155 -6.15 -13.23 -21.49
C LEU A 155 -6.02 -12.11 -20.46
N LEU A 156 -5.73 -12.45 -19.21
CA LEU A 156 -5.43 -11.51 -18.15
C LEU A 156 -3.91 -11.34 -18.01
N VAL A 157 -3.45 -10.08 -17.97
CA VAL A 157 -2.02 -9.75 -17.88
C VAL A 157 -1.81 -8.71 -16.78
N SER A 158 -0.80 -8.93 -15.94
CA SER A 158 -0.43 -7.89 -14.97
C SER A 158 0.37 -6.76 -15.66
N PRO A 159 0.22 -5.49 -15.22
CA PRO A 159 0.86 -4.35 -15.86
C PRO A 159 2.40 -4.45 -15.87
N GLU A 160 2.99 -5.11 -14.86
CA GLU A 160 4.43 -5.36 -14.82
C GLU A 160 4.93 -6.23 -15.97
N ARG A 161 4.05 -6.98 -16.62
CA ARG A 161 4.40 -7.76 -17.83
C ARG A 161 4.63 -6.88 -19.03
N LEU A 162 3.89 -5.80 -19.15
CA LEU A 162 4.07 -4.83 -20.23
C LEU A 162 5.47 -4.18 -20.19
N THR A 163 6.15 -4.22 -19.05
CA THR A 163 7.52 -3.73 -18.87
C THR A 163 8.60 -4.81 -18.96
N ASN A 164 8.22 -6.09 -19.06
CA ASN A 164 9.17 -7.20 -19.19
C ASN A 164 9.75 -7.26 -20.61
N PRO A 165 11.07 -7.16 -20.81
CA PRO A 165 11.68 -7.13 -22.13
C PRO A 165 11.33 -8.33 -23.01
N SER A 166 11.41 -9.53 -22.46
CA SER A 166 11.09 -10.76 -23.21
C SER A 166 9.62 -10.82 -23.64
N PHE A 167 8.70 -10.38 -22.79
CA PHE A 167 7.29 -10.32 -23.12
C PHE A 167 7.02 -9.28 -24.21
N ARG A 168 7.61 -8.07 -24.09
CA ARG A 168 7.46 -6.98 -25.05
C ARG A 168 7.99 -7.30 -26.45
N GLU A 169 9.14 -7.96 -26.50
CA GLU A 169 9.81 -8.25 -27.78
C GLU A 169 9.22 -9.46 -28.49
N ASN A 170 8.84 -10.50 -27.73
CA ASN A 170 8.50 -11.81 -28.30
C ASN A 170 7.02 -12.14 -28.30
N GLN A 171 6.18 -11.50 -27.45
CA GLN A 171 4.79 -11.90 -27.25
C GLN A 171 3.81 -10.75 -27.52
N LEU A 172 4.08 -9.56 -27.00
CA LEU A 172 3.18 -8.42 -27.05
C LEU A 172 2.79 -8.03 -28.51
N PRO A 173 3.69 -8.00 -29.51
CA PRO A 173 3.31 -7.62 -30.87
C PRO A 173 2.29 -8.56 -31.51
N GLU A 174 2.39 -9.88 -31.24
CA GLU A 174 1.42 -10.86 -31.71
C GLU A 174 0.08 -10.72 -31.02
N LEU A 175 0.11 -10.53 -29.69
CA LEU A 175 -1.10 -10.29 -28.90
C LEU A 175 -1.85 -9.05 -29.36
N ILE A 176 -1.16 -7.92 -29.59
CA ILE A 176 -1.75 -6.68 -30.10
C ILE A 176 -2.48 -6.90 -31.42
N ARG A 177 -1.85 -7.59 -32.37
CA ARG A 177 -2.45 -7.87 -33.68
C ARG A 177 -3.72 -8.72 -33.60
N ARG A 178 -3.80 -9.59 -32.61
CA ARG A 178 -4.92 -10.53 -32.43
C ARG A 178 -5.97 -10.04 -31.45
N THR A 179 -5.71 -8.99 -30.68
CA THR A 179 -6.64 -8.48 -29.67
C THR A 179 -7.93 -7.99 -30.29
N GLY A 180 -9.07 -8.53 -29.83
CA GLY A 180 -10.40 -8.13 -30.24
C GLY A 180 -11.04 -7.07 -29.33
N LEU A 181 -10.58 -6.97 -28.08
CA LEU A 181 -11.00 -5.99 -27.08
C LEU A 181 -9.85 -5.78 -26.08
N LEU A 182 -9.52 -4.54 -25.77
CA LEU A 182 -8.64 -4.21 -24.66
C LEU A 182 -9.47 -3.77 -23.44
N VAL A 183 -9.21 -4.36 -22.28
CA VAL A 183 -9.83 -3.96 -21.01
C VAL A 183 -8.74 -3.50 -20.04
N ILE A 184 -8.94 -2.34 -19.43
CA ILE A 184 -8.09 -1.77 -18.40
C ILE A 184 -8.91 -1.78 -17.11
N ASP A 185 -8.67 -2.76 -16.28
CA ASP A 185 -9.35 -2.88 -15.00
C ASP A 185 -8.62 -2.03 -13.94
N GLU A 186 -9.37 -1.47 -12.99
CA GLU A 186 -8.86 -0.52 -11.97
C GLU A 186 -8.07 0.65 -12.61
N ALA A 187 -8.67 1.26 -13.63
CA ALA A 187 -8.03 2.29 -14.44
C ALA A 187 -7.56 3.52 -13.65
N HIS A 188 -8.06 3.75 -12.42
CA HIS A 188 -7.56 4.80 -11.54
C HIS A 188 -6.06 4.66 -11.20
N CYS A 189 -5.49 3.45 -11.36
CA CYS A 189 -4.04 3.23 -11.22
C CYS A 189 -3.19 3.94 -12.29
N ILE A 190 -3.80 4.46 -13.36
CA ILE A 190 -3.13 5.25 -14.41
C ILE A 190 -2.75 6.63 -13.87
N SER A 191 -3.66 7.23 -13.08
CA SER A 191 -3.52 8.60 -12.62
C SER A 191 -2.43 8.73 -11.55
N ASP A 192 -1.57 9.73 -11.70
CA ASP A 192 -0.59 10.12 -10.69
C ASP A 192 -1.25 10.61 -9.37
N TRP A 193 -2.50 11.03 -9.46
CA TRP A 193 -3.35 11.49 -8.36
C TRP A 193 -4.02 10.35 -7.61
N GLY A 194 -4.01 9.14 -8.18
CA GLY A 194 -4.59 7.96 -7.57
C GLY A 194 -3.82 7.52 -6.33
N HIS A 195 -4.53 7.18 -5.26
CA HIS A 195 -3.91 6.66 -4.03
C HIS A 195 -3.13 5.34 -4.25
N ASP A 196 -3.35 4.65 -5.36
CA ASP A 196 -2.67 3.41 -5.77
C ASP A 196 -1.98 3.57 -7.15
N PHE A 197 -1.35 4.73 -7.36
CA PHE A 197 -0.59 4.97 -8.58
C PHE A 197 0.45 3.89 -8.86
N ARG A 198 0.40 3.36 -10.09
CA ARG A 198 1.34 2.34 -10.59
C ARG A 198 2.01 2.81 -11.87
N PRO A 199 3.30 3.14 -11.85
CA PRO A 199 4.01 3.63 -13.03
C PRO A 199 3.83 2.74 -14.26
N ASP A 200 3.74 1.42 -14.06
CA ASP A 200 3.58 0.45 -15.15
C ASP A 200 2.26 0.66 -15.94
N TYR A 201 1.21 1.28 -15.33
CA TYR A 201 -0.05 1.59 -16.01
C TYR A 201 0.07 2.73 -17.04
N ARG A 202 1.00 3.66 -16.87
CA ARG A 202 1.20 4.75 -17.87
C ARG A 202 1.63 4.22 -19.25
N ARG A 203 2.17 3.00 -19.31
CA ARG A 203 2.50 2.32 -20.58
C ARG A 203 1.29 1.78 -21.33
N ILE A 204 0.12 1.85 -20.74
CA ILE A 204 -1.13 1.46 -21.41
C ILE A 204 -1.43 2.40 -22.58
N ALA A 205 -1.04 3.68 -22.49
CA ALA A 205 -1.13 4.59 -23.64
C ALA A 205 -0.32 4.08 -24.84
N ASP A 206 0.94 3.65 -24.61
CA ASP A 206 1.78 3.04 -25.66
C ASP A 206 1.13 1.79 -26.25
N LEU A 207 0.43 1.01 -25.42
CA LEU A 207 -0.30 -0.19 -25.87
C LEU A 207 -1.50 0.20 -26.73
N ILE A 208 -2.29 1.19 -26.31
CA ILE A 208 -3.47 1.69 -27.04
C ILE A 208 -3.08 2.26 -28.40
N GLU A 209 -1.96 3.00 -28.48
CA GLU A 209 -1.45 3.55 -29.73
C GLU A 209 -1.05 2.47 -30.75
N GLN A 210 -0.62 1.31 -30.28
CA GLN A 210 -0.21 0.19 -31.13
C GLN A 210 -1.39 -0.69 -31.59
N LEU A 211 -2.57 -0.55 -30.97
CA LEU A 211 -3.76 -1.30 -31.35
C LEU A 211 -4.30 -0.83 -32.70
N PRO A 212 -4.86 -1.73 -33.53
CA PRO A 212 -5.68 -1.33 -34.65
C PRO A 212 -6.81 -0.39 -34.21
N GLY A 213 -7.04 0.69 -34.94
CA GLY A 213 -8.04 1.70 -34.58
C GLY A 213 -9.49 1.19 -34.46
N SER A 214 -9.76 -0.01 -34.99
CA SER A 214 -11.06 -0.70 -34.87
C SER A 214 -11.23 -1.51 -33.58
N VAL A 215 -10.19 -1.68 -32.77
CA VAL A 215 -10.27 -2.45 -31.51
C VAL A 215 -10.88 -1.57 -30.44
N PRO A 216 -12.05 -1.95 -29.87
CA PRO A 216 -12.64 -1.23 -28.76
C PRO A 216 -11.75 -1.31 -27.50
N VAL A 217 -11.84 -0.27 -26.67
CA VAL A 217 -11.11 -0.19 -25.40
C VAL A 217 -12.09 0.12 -24.29
N LEU A 218 -12.06 -0.68 -23.23
CA LEU A 218 -12.84 -0.46 -22.01
C LEU A 218 -11.90 -0.17 -20.83
N ALA A 219 -12.08 0.97 -20.19
CA ALA A 219 -11.49 1.25 -18.89
C ALA A 219 -12.56 1.15 -17.80
N THR A 220 -12.27 0.48 -16.69
CA THR A 220 -13.20 0.34 -15.57
C THR A 220 -12.55 0.78 -14.26
N THR A 221 -13.33 1.50 -13.44
CA THR A 221 -12.90 1.86 -12.07
C THR A 221 -14.09 2.01 -11.13
N ALA A 222 -13.84 1.85 -9.84
CA ALA A 222 -14.84 2.10 -8.80
C ALA A 222 -14.68 3.48 -8.14
N THR A 223 -13.53 4.10 -8.29
CA THR A 223 -13.14 5.29 -7.55
C THR A 223 -12.37 6.22 -8.47
N ALA A 224 -13.04 7.19 -9.04
CA ALA A 224 -12.41 8.22 -9.84
C ALA A 224 -13.16 9.54 -9.64
N ASN A 225 -12.48 10.53 -9.12
CA ASN A 225 -12.92 11.91 -9.17
C ASN A 225 -12.67 12.50 -10.56
N SER A 226 -13.10 13.73 -10.80
CA SER A 226 -13.00 14.38 -12.12
C SER A 226 -11.57 14.48 -12.63
N ARG A 227 -10.58 14.66 -11.75
CA ARG A 227 -9.15 14.69 -12.14
C ARG A 227 -8.69 13.33 -12.67
N VAL A 228 -9.00 12.25 -11.92
CA VAL A 228 -8.66 10.89 -12.32
C VAL A 228 -9.38 10.50 -13.61
N VAL A 229 -10.63 10.89 -13.77
CA VAL A 229 -11.39 10.69 -15.03
C VAL A 229 -10.68 11.37 -16.19
N HIS A 230 -10.29 12.64 -16.02
CA HIS A 230 -9.57 13.39 -17.05
C HIS A 230 -8.25 12.73 -17.46
N ASP A 231 -7.43 12.31 -16.49
CA ASP A 231 -6.18 11.58 -16.75
C ASP A 231 -6.42 10.28 -17.54
N ILE A 232 -7.48 9.54 -17.20
CA ILE A 232 -7.84 8.31 -17.93
C ILE A 232 -8.29 8.64 -19.35
N GLU A 233 -9.13 9.67 -19.53
CA GLU A 233 -9.60 10.10 -20.84
C GLU A 233 -8.46 10.56 -21.75
N GLU A 234 -7.49 11.30 -21.20
CA GLU A 234 -6.25 11.67 -21.95
C GLU A 234 -5.48 10.43 -22.41
N GLN A 235 -5.33 9.43 -21.55
CA GLN A 235 -4.64 8.18 -21.88
C GLN A 235 -5.42 7.33 -22.88
N LEU A 236 -6.74 7.33 -22.80
CA LEU A 236 -7.60 6.64 -23.78
C LEU A 236 -7.65 7.38 -25.12
N GLY A 237 -7.42 8.68 -25.13
CA GLY A 237 -7.46 9.53 -26.35
C GLY A 237 -8.85 10.08 -26.68
N ALA A 238 -8.98 10.71 -27.84
CA ALA A 238 -10.20 11.42 -28.20
C ALA A 238 -11.43 10.53 -28.39
N GLY A 239 -12.62 11.05 -28.07
CA GLY A 239 -13.91 10.42 -28.34
C GLY A 239 -14.31 9.32 -27.35
N VAL A 240 -13.75 9.34 -26.15
CA VAL A 240 -14.12 8.42 -25.06
C VAL A 240 -15.59 8.63 -24.66
N LEU A 241 -16.33 7.54 -24.53
CA LEU A 241 -17.65 7.54 -23.89
C LEU A 241 -17.47 7.27 -22.40
N THR A 242 -17.77 8.24 -21.57
CA THR A 242 -17.70 8.07 -20.12
C THR A 242 -19.10 7.79 -19.56
N ILE A 243 -19.28 6.61 -18.96
CA ILE A 243 -20.51 6.18 -18.29
C ILE A 243 -20.27 6.21 -16.80
N ARG A 244 -20.90 7.17 -16.13
CA ARG A 244 -20.77 7.37 -14.69
C ARG A 244 -22.12 7.09 -14.03
N GLY A 245 -22.13 6.28 -12.98
CA GLY A 245 -23.34 6.01 -12.19
C GLY A 245 -23.18 6.40 -10.74
N ALA A 246 -24.28 6.25 -9.99
CA ALA A 246 -24.32 6.55 -8.58
C ALA A 246 -23.33 5.69 -7.79
N LEU A 247 -22.54 6.34 -6.93
CA LEU A 247 -21.57 5.68 -6.05
C LEU A 247 -22.19 5.35 -4.68
N GLY A 248 -23.31 5.95 -4.33
CA GLY A 248 -24.05 5.68 -3.09
C GLY A 248 -24.39 4.20 -2.92
N ARG A 249 -24.38 3.72 -1.67
CA ARG A 249 -24.65 2.31 -1.35
C ARG A 249 -25.64 2.19 -0.20
N ASP A 250 -26.87 1.79 -0.53
CA ASP A 250 -27.96 1.64 0.43
C ASP A 250 -27.74 0.48 1.42
N SER A 251 -26.85 -0.46 1.11
CA SER A 251 -26.52 -1.57 2.00
C SER A 251 -25.57 -1.18 3.14
N LEU A 252 -24.86 -0.05 3.06
CA LEU A 252 -23.87 0.34 4.06
C LEU A 252 -24.46 1.25 5.13
N ARG A 253 -24.22 0.95 6.39
CA ARG A 253 -24.55 1.78 7.55
C ARG A 253 -23.25 2.32 8.14
N LEU A 254 -22.89 3.56 7.76
CA LEU A 254 -21.64 4.22 8.17
C LEU A 254 -21.77 4.82 9.57
N GLY A 255 -20.68 4.76 10.34
CA GLY A 255 -20.56 5.43 11.63
C GLY A 255 -19.12 5.79 11.97
N VAL A 256 -18.95 6.79 12.84
CA VAL A 256 -17.66 7.19 13.40
C VAL A 256 -17.78 7.25 14.91
N LEU A 257 -16.89 6.55 15.61
CA LEU A 257 -16.81 6.59 17.07
C LEU A 257 -15.41 7.05 17.49
N THR A 258 -15.32 8.27 17.98
CA THR A 258 -14.08 8.81 18.54
C THR A 258 -13.93 8.37 19.98
N LEU A 259 -12.87 7.61 20.24
CA LEU A 259 -12.48 7.15 21.57
C LEU A 259 -11.14 7.78 21.96
N PRO A 260 -10.93 8.06 23.27
CA PRO A 260 -9.80 8.86 23.75
C PRO A 260 -8.42 8.30 23.38
N ASP A 261 -8.25 7.00 23.37
CA ASP A 261 -6.94 6.36 23.14
C ASP A 261 -7.05 4.95 22.51
N ALA A 262 -5.91 4.40 22.11
CA ALA A 262 -5.82 3.08 21.50
C ALA A 262 -6.33 1.95 22.44
N ARG A 263 -6.24 2.10 23.76
CA ARG A 263 -6.74 1.10 24.71
C ARG A 263 -8.26 1.00 24.64
N GLN A 264 -8.92 2.15 24.59
CA GLN A 264 -10.37 2.18 24.47
C GLN A 264 -10.84 1.69 23.11
N ARG A 265 -10.13 2.01 22.02
CA ARG A 265 -10.47 1.49 20.66
C ARG A 265 -10.34 -0.05 20.61
N LEU A 266 -9.26 -0.62 21.15
CA LEU A 266 -9.08 -2.07 21.23
C LEU A 266 -10.06 -2.71 22.24
N GLY A 267 -10.31 -2.04 23.36
CA GLY A 267 -11.30 -2.45 24.35
C GLY A 267 -12.72 -2.51 23.75
N TRP A 268 -13.06 -1.55 22.88
CA TRP A 268 -14.32 -1.55 22.16
C TRP A 268 -14.47 -2.79 21.27
N LEU A 269 -13.42 -3.13 20.50
CA LEU A 269 -13.43 -4.36 19.71
C LEU A 269 -13.59 -5.61 20.55
N LEU A 270 -12.87 -5.72 21.67
CA LEU A 270 -13.02 -6.86 22.61
C LEU A 270 -14.44 -6.96 23.17
N THR A 271 -15.09 -5.81 23.41
CA THR A 271 -16.45 -5.78 23.98
C THR A 271 -17.50 -6.15 22.94
N HIS A 272 -17.37 -5.66 21.70
CA HIS A 272 -18.48 -5.65 20.74
C HIS A 272 -18.25 -6.46 19.45
N LEU A 273 -17.06 -7.07 19.25
CA LEU A 273 -16.80 -7.81 18.01
C LEU A 273 -17.80 -8.95 17.77
N SER A 274 -18.26 -9.61 18.83
CA SER A 274 -19.24 -10.70 18.73
C SER A 274 -20.60 -10.21 18.26
N ASP A 275 -20.97 -8.97 18.58
CA ASP A 275 -22.27 -8.35 18.26
C ASP A 275 -22.35 -7.89 16.81
N LEU A 276 -21.21 -7.70 16.14
CA LEU A 276 -21.18 -7.32 14.73
C LEU A 276 -21.73 -8.43 13.85
N PRO A 277 -22.47 -8.09 12.77
CA PRO A 277 -23.16 -9.09 11.94
C PRO A 277 -22.21 -9.95 11.12
N GLY A 278 -22.41 -11.26 11.12
CA GLY A 278 -21.67 -12.20 10.25
C GLY A 278 -20.16 -12.20 10.47
N SER A 279 -19.40 -12.25 9.38
CA SER A 279 -17.96 -12.12 9.36
C SER A 279 -17.54 -10.80 8.71
N GLY A 280 -16.34 -10.30 9.00
CA GLY A 280 -15.91 -8.99 8.54
C GLY A 280 -14.41 -8.77 8.42
N ILE A 281 -14.03 -7.52 8.19
CA ILE A 281 -12.65 -7.08 8.10
C ILE A 281 -12.41 -5.97 9.11
N ILE A 282 -11.30 -6.06 9.85
CA ILE A 282 -10.81 -5.01 10.73
C ILE A 282 -9.54 -4.42 10.10
N TYR A 283 -9.63 -3.21 9.55
CA TYR A 283 -8.49 -2.54 8.94
C TYR A 283 -7.65 -1.81 9.99
N THR A 284 -6.34 -1.88 9.82
CA THR A 284 -5.35 -1.16 10.62
C THR A 284 -4.35 -0.45 9.72
N LEU A 285 -3.72 0.61 10.22
CA LEU A 285 -2.76 1.41 9.44
C LEU A 285 -1.38 0.76 9.30
N THR A 286 -1.00 -0.11 10.24
CA THR A 286 0.33 -0.70 10.29
C THR A 286 0.30 -2.21 10.47
N VAL A 287 1.37 -2.87 10.03
CA VAL A 287 1.51 -4.33 10.18
C VAL A 287 1.52 -4.73 11.65
N SER A 288 2.25 -4.00 12.50
CA SER A 288 2.28 -4.28 13.93
C SER A 288 0.91 -4.14 14.60
N ALA A 289 0.14 -3.10 14.23
CA ALA A 289 -1.23 -2.94 14.72
C ALA A 289 -2.14 -4.11 14.33
N ALA A 290 -1.99 -4.63 13.10
CA ALA A 290 -2.75 -5.80 12.65
C ALA A 290 -2.39 -7.06 13.45
N GLU A 291 -1.09 -7.32 13.62
CA GLU A 291 -0.58 -8.49 14.36
C GLU A 291 -0.98 -8.44 15.84
N ASP A 292 -0.82 -7.27 16.49
CA ASP A 292 -1.17 -7.10 17.92
C ASP A 292 -2.67 -7.18 18.16
N THR A 293 -3.48 -6.57 17.30
CA THR A 293 -4.94 -6.64 17.39
C THR A 293 -5.45 -8.08 17.18
N ALA A 294 -4.95 -8.78 16.15
CA ALA A 294 -5.34 -10.16 15.91
C ALA A 294 -4.99 -11.07 17.08
N ARG A 295 -3.79 -10.91 17.65
CA ARG A 295 -3.36 -11.66 18.84
C ARG A 295 -4.24 -11.39 20.03
N LEU A 296 -4.54 -10.12 20.33
CA LEU A 296 -5.40 -9.73 21.45
C LEU A 296 -6.80 -10.35 21.34
N LEU A 297 -7.40 -10.27 20.16
CA LEU A 297 -8.73 -10.83 19.90
C LEU A 297 -8.72 -12.37 19.97
N ALA A 298 -7.67 -13.02 19.46
CA ALA A 298 -7.51 -14.48 19.54
C ALA A 298 -7.30 -14.95 20.99
N GLU A 299 -6.53 -14.24 21.81
CA GLU A 299 -6.36 -14.50 23.25
C GLU A 299 -7.69 -14.36 24.02
N ALA A 300 -8.60 -13.51 23.54
CA ALA A 300 -9.96 -13.37 24.07
C ALA A 300 -10.96 -14.42 23.54
N GLY A 301 -10.51 -15.34 22.70
CA GLY A 301 -11.32 -16.45 22.19
C GLY A 301 -12.07 -16.18 20.88
N HIS A 302 -11.76 -15.08 20.18
CA HIS A 302 -12.32 -14.82 18.85
C HIS A 302 -11.51 -15.53 17.75
N GLU A 303 -12.20 -16.15 16.82
CA GLU A 303 -11.59 -16.72 15.60
C GLU A 303 -11.22 -15.60 14.62
N VAL A 304 -10.00 -15.10 14.71
CA VAL A 304 -9.48 -14.03 13.85
C VAL A 304 -8.06 -14.34 13.37
N LEU A 305 -7.69 -13.82 12.22
CA LEU A 305 -6.37 -13.96 11.63
C LEU A 305 -5.80 -12.60 11.23
N SER A 306 -4.48 -12.43 11.31
CA SER A 306 -3.82 -11.26 10.74
C SER A 306 -3.55 -11.46 9.25
N TYR A 307 -3.76 -10.38 8.46
CA TYR A 307 -3.51 -10.36 7.02
C TYR A 307 -2.72 -9.10 6.62
N THR A 308 -1.44 -9.28 6.33
CA THR A 308 -0.54 -8.16 6.08
C THR A 308 0.36 -8.41 4.85
N GLY A 309 1.10 -7.39 4.43
CA GLY A 309 2.10 -7.54 3.38
C GLY A 309 3.25 -8.51 3.74
N ARG A 310 3.44 -8.80 5.04
CA ARG A 310 4.46 -9.76 5.54
C ARG A 310 3.94 -11.19 5.65
N THR A 311 2.63 -11.39 5.61
CA THR A 311 2.02 -12.73 5.63
C THR A 311 2.42 -13.49 4.38
N ASP A 312 2.83 -14.75 4.53
CA ASP A 312 3.19 -15.62 3.41
C ASP A 312 2.04 -15.73 2.39
N PRO A 313 2.31 -15.80 1.10
CA PRO A 313 1.26 -15.91 0.07
C PRO A 313 0.28 -17.08 0.27
N ALA A 314 0.77 -18.25 0.69
CA ALA A 314 -0.08 -19.40 0.95
C ALA A 314 -0.98 -19.19 2.18
N ASP A 315 -0.45 -18.55 3.23
CA ASP A 315 -1.24 -18.21 4.42
C ASP A 315 -2.27 -17.11 4.12
N ARG A 316 -1.97 -16.17 3.22
CA ARG A 316 -2.95 -15.18 2.76
C ARG A 316 -4.11 -15.85 2.04
N GLU A 317 -3.83 -16.74 1.11
CA GLU A 317 -4.86 -17.47 0.37
C GLU A 317 -5.74 -18.31 1.31
N ARG A 318 -5.13 -18.98 2.28
CA ARG A 318 -5.86 -19.72 3.31
C ARG A 318 -6.74 -18.81 4.16
N ALA A 319 -6.24 -17.66 4.61
CA ALA A 319 -7.01 -16.70 5.41
C ALA A 319 -8.21 -16.14 4.62
N GLU A 320 -8.02 -15.81 3.33
CA GLU A 320 -9.09 -15.39 2.44
C GLU A 320 -10.17 -16.46 2.31
N GLN A 321 -9.76 -17.73 2.14
CA GLN A 321 -10.72 -18.84 2.03
C GLN A 321 -11.49 -19.06 3.33
N LEU A 322 -10.82 -19.05 4.49
CA LEU A 322 -11.46 -19.18 5.80
C LEU A 322 -12.49 -18.08 6.05
N LEU A 323 -12.20 -16.83 5.61
CA LEU A 323 -13.17 -15.74 5.70
C LEU A 323 -14.33 -15.93 4.73
N LYS A 324 -14.08 -16.35 3.47
CA LYS A 324 -15.12 -16.67 2.48
C LYS A 324 -16.09 -17.74 2.98
N ASP A 325 -15.57 -18.75 3.67
CA ASP A 325 -16.33 -19.89 4.22
C ASP A 325 -16.95 -19.60 5.60
N ASN A 326 -16.86 -18.36 6.11
CA ASN A 326 -17.34 -17.96 7.45
C ASN A 326 -16.74 -18.79 8.61
N GLN A 327 -15.51 -19.30 8.45
CA GLN A 327 -14.79 -20.06 9.47
C GLN A 327 -14.00 -19.18 10.43
N VAL A 328 -13.88 -17.88 10.11
CA VAL A 328 -13.30 -16.86 11.00
C VAL A 328 -14.27 -15.70 11.14
N LYS A 329 -14.28 -15.07 12.32
CA LYS A 329 -15.10 -13.89 12.59
C LYS A 329 -14.59 -12.67 11.81
N ALA A 330 -13.26 -12.51 11.75
CA ALA A 330 -12.67 -11.40 11.01
C ALA A 330 -11.23 -11.67 10.54
N LEU A 331 -10.83 -11.00 9.47
CA LEU A 331 -9.44 -10.74 9.18
C LEU A 331 -9.04 -9.36 9.72
N VAL A 332 -7.97 -9.31 10.50
CA VAL A 332 -7.35 -8.05 10.93
C VAL A 332 -6.26 -7.71 9.90
N ALA A 333 -6.50 -6.71 9.10
CA ALA A 333 -5.75 -6.49 7.88
C ALA A 333 -5.18 -5.07 7.75
N THR A 334 -4.06 -4.95 7.06
CA THR A 334 -3.64 -3.67 6.47
C THR A 334 -4.25 -3.49 5.08
N SER A 335 -3.92 -2.40 4.37
CA SER A 335 -4.26 -2.22 2.95
C SER A 335 -3.76 -3.36 2.02
N ALA A 336 -2.97 -4.31 2.54
CA ALA A 336 -2.58 -5.53 1.83
C ALA A 336 -3.78 -6.43 1.48
N LEU A 337 -4.86 -6.44 2.28
CA LEU A 337 -6.17 -6.96 1.90
C LEU A 337 -6.84 -5.90 1.04
N GLY A 338 -6.25 -5.70 -0.13
CA GLY A 338 -6.59 -4.65 -1.05
C GLY A 338 -7.63 -5.06 -2.08
N MET A 339 -7.69 -4.33 -3.19
CA MET A 339 -8.60 -4.59 -4.32
C MET A 339 -8.63 -6.07 -4.68
N GLY A 340 -9.76 -6.54 -5.19
CA GLY A 340 -9.91 -7.91 -5.69
C GLY A 340 -10.45 -8.95 -4.70
N PHE A 341 -10.43 -8.70 -3.39
CA PHE A 341 -11.12 -9.60 -2.46
C PHE A 341 -12.64 -9.39 -2.53
N ASP A 342 -13.37 -10.45 -2.81
CA ASP A 342 -14.83 -10.43 -2.90
C ASP A 342 -15.46 -11.47 -1.97
N LYS A 343 -16.38 -11.00 -1.13
CA LYS A 343 -17.24 -11.80 -0.26
C LYS A 343 -18.61 -11.12 -0.18
N PRO A 344 -19.62 -11.64 -0.91
CA PRO A 344 -20.92 -10.97 -1.02
C PRO A 344 -21.64 -10.76 0.31
N ASP A 345 -21.52 -11.69 1.25
CA ASP A 345 -22.14 -11.69 2.58
C ASP A 345 -21.24 -11.09 3.67
N LEU A 346 -20.26 -10.24 3.33
CA LEU A 346 -19.43 -9.56 4.32
C LEU A 346 -20.30 -8.60 5.15
N GLY A 347 -20.44 -8.89 6.44
CA GLY A 347 -21.38 -8.24 7.33
C GLY A 347 -20.88 -6.93 7.92
N PHE A 348 -19.55 -6.78 8.12
CA PHE A 348 -19.01 -5.55 8.70
C PHE A 348 -17.59 -5.21 8.20
N VAL A 349 -17.26 -3.92 8.32
CA VAL A 349 -15.91 -3.40 8.21
C VAL A 349 -15.65 -2.43 9.37
N VAL A 350 -14.59 -2.66 10.13
CA VAL A 350 -14.15 -1.75 11.20
C VAL A 350 -12.76 -1.21 10.86
N HIS A 351 -12.56 0.09 11.04
CA HIS A 351 -11.24 0.71 10.90
C HIS A 351 -10.69 1.10 12.27
N LEU A 352 -9.54 0.56 12.64
CA LEU A 352 -8.70 1.01 13.76
C LEU A 352 -7.67 2.00 13.24
N GLY A 353 -8.02 3.28 13.29
CA GLY A 353 -7.32 4.35 12.58
C GLY A 353 -7.88 4.58 11.18
N ALA A 354 -7.97 5.84 10.79
CA ALA A 354 -8.52 6.26 9.52
C ALA A 354 -7.48 6.07 8.39
N PRO A 355 -7.88 5.59 7.21
CA PRO A 355 -7.03 5.65 6.03
C PRO A 355 -6.77 7.12 5.64
N SER A 356 -5.70 7.36 4.86
CA SER A 356 -5.23 8.71 4.53
C SER A 356 -6.09 9.46 3.51
N SER A 357 -7.12 8.84 2.96
CA SER A 357 -8.01 9.48 1.99
C SER A 357 -9.41 8.90 1.99
N PRO A 358 -10.43 9.71 1.64
CA PRO A 358 -11.80 9.24 1.44
C PRO A 358 -11.91 8.19 0.34
N VAL A 359 -11.07 8.27 -0.69
CA VAL A 359 -11.01 7.30 -1.78
C VAL A 359 -10.59 5.92 -1.26
N ALA A 360 -9.49 5.85 -0.50
CA ALA A 360 -9.03 4.60 0.12
C ALA A 360 -10.08 4.06 1.10
N TYR A 361 -10.71 4.93 1.88
CA TYR A 361 -11.79 4.55 2.78
C TYR A 361 -12.98 3.96 2.03
N TYR A 362 -13.47 4.64 0.98
CA TYR A 362 -14.59 4.15 0.16
C TYR A 362 -14.30 2.80 -0.48
N GLN A 363 -13.09 2.56 -0.96
CA GLN A 363 -12.69 1.26 -1.51
C GLN A 363 -12.70 0.13 -0.47
N GLN A 364 -12.29 0.42 0.77
CA GLN A 364 -12.24 -0.54 1.85
C GLN A 364 -13.65 -0.85 2.37
N VAL A 365 -14.49 0.15 2.61
CA VAL A 365 -15.87 -0.05 3.07
C VAL A 365 -16.76 -0.67 1.99
N GLY A 366 -16.46 -0.38 0.71
CA GLY A 366 -17.16 -0.94 -0.43
C GLY A 366 -17.04 -2.46 -0.61
N ARG A 367 -16.27 -3.15 0.24
CA ARG A 367 -16.21 -4.62 0.29
C ARG A 367 -17.40 -5.22 0.97
N ALA A 368 -17.96 -4.53 1.98
CA ALA A 368 -19.12 -4.99 2.72
C ALA A 368 -20.44 -4.77 1.95
N GLY A 369 -21.46 -5.53 2.27
CA GLY A 369 -22.83 -5.33 1.81
C GLY A 369 -23.03 -5.49 0.31
N ARG A 370 -22.24 -6.30 -0.40
CA ARG A 370 -22.41 -6.51 -1.84
C ARG A 370 -23.64 -7.38 -2.16
N GLY A 371 -23.82 -8.45 -1.40
CA GLY A 371 -24.97 -9.36 -1.50
C GLY A 371 -25.87 -9.34 -0.26
N ALA A 372 -25.53 -8.57 0.78
CA ALA A 372 -26.32 -8.43 1.98
C ALA A 372 -27.16 -7.14 1.93
N ALA A 373 -28.36 -7.18 2.51
CA ALA A 373 -29.24 -6.01 2.61
C ALA A 373 -28.65 -4.92 3.52
N ASN A 374 -27.84 -5.31 4.50
CA ASN A 374 -27.18 -4.39 5.45
C ASN A 374 -25.78 -4.88 5.79
N ALA A 375 -24.86 -3.93 5.92
CA ALA A 375 -23.53 -4.14 6.46
C ALA A 375 -23.11 -2.95 7.33
N ASP A 376 -22.46 -3.23 8.45
CA ASP A 376 -22.03 -2.25 9.42
C ASP A 376 -20.61 -1.78 9.13
N VAL A 377 -20.43 -0.46 9.05
CA VAL A 377 -19.13 0.13 8.81
C VAL A 377 -18.83 1.14 9.89
N LEU A 378 -17.81 0.87 10.70
CA LEU A 378 -17.42 1.72 11.81
C LEU A 378 -15.98 2.19 11.69
N LEU A 379 -15.77 3.49 11.77
CA LEU A 379 -14.45 4.10 11.86
C LEU A 379 -14.16 4.47 13.31
N LEU A 380 -13.03 3.98 13.83
CA LEU A 380 -12.45 4.31 15.13
C LEU A 380 -11.16 5.10 14.90
N PRO A 381 -11.22 6.43 14.68
CA PRO A 381 -10.05 7.22 14.35
C PRO A 381 -9.09 7.34 15.53
N GLY A 382 -7.80 7.53 15.25
CA GLY A 382 -6.75 7.73 16.22
C GLY A 382 -6.06 9.08 16.08
N SER A 383 -5.66 9.69 17.19
CA SER A 383 -4.87 10.92 17.18
C SER A 383 -3.51 10.75 16.48
N GLU A 384 -3.01 9.51 16.41
CA GLU A 384 -1.77 9.11 15.74
C GLU A 384 -1.88 8.96 14.22
N ASP A 385 -3.08 8.97 13.67
CA ASP A 385 -3.32 8.65 12.25
C ASP A 385 -2.55 9.61 11.32
N ARG A 386 -2.58 10.91 11.60
CA ARG A 386 -1.89 11.94 10.79
C ARG A 386 -0.37 11.72 10.75
N ASP A 387 0.25 11.36 11.86
CA ASP A 387 1.69 11.08 11.94
C ASP A 387 2.07 9.84 11.10
N ILE A 388 1.18 8.83 11.12
CA ILE A 388 1.36 7.61 10.33
C ILE A 388 1.23 7.93 8.84
N TRP A 389 0.24 8.74 8.44
CA TRP A 389 0.06 9.16 7.04
C TRP A 389 1.26 9.95 6.53
N GLN A 390 1.79 10.90 7.32
CA GLN A 390 2.98 11.68 6.96
C GLN A 390 4.21 10.79 6.79
N TYR A 391 4.40 9.81 7.68
CA TYR A 391 5.49 8.84 7.56
C TYR A 391 5.46 8.10 6.22
N PHE A 392 4.29 7.60 5.79
CA PHE A 392 4.17 6.91 4.51
C PHE A 392 4.26 7.85 3.30
N ALA A 393 3.72 9.05 3.38
CA ALA A 393 3.78 10.02 2.29
C ALA A 393 5.22 10.42 1.94
N THR A 394 6.07 10.66 2.95
CA THR A 394 7.48 11.03 2.73
C THR A 394 8.35 9.91 2.17
N ALA A 395 7.96 8.66 2.37
CA ALA A 395 8.72 7.48 1.91
C ALA A 395 8.57 7.18 0.41
N SER A 396 7.57 7.72 -0.27
CA SER A 396 7.16 7.30 -1.60
C SER A 396 7.51 8.27 -2.75
N MET A 397 7.97 9.49 -2.45
CA MET A 397 8.28 10.49 -3.49
C MET A 397 9.73 10.43 -3.93
N PRO A 398 10.02 10.38 -5.25
CA PRO A 398 11.38 10.52 -5.75
C PRO A 398 11.88 11.95 -5.51
N SER A 399 13.14 12.11 -5.07
CA SER A 399 13.82 13.42 -5.01
C SER A 399 14.70 13.61 -6.24
N GLU A 400 14.86 14.86 -6.68
CA GLU A 400 15.72 15.22 -7.80
C GLU A 400 17.16 14.70 -7.63
N GLU A 401 17.73 14.91 -6.44
CA GLU A 401 19.08 14.44 -6.10
C GLU A 401 19.24 12.92 -6.27
N LYS A 402 18.27 12.14 -5.78
CA LYS A 402 18.29 10.68 -5.87
C LYS A 402 18.10 10.20 -7.31
N ALA A 403 17.25 10.87 -8.08
CA ALA A 403 17.05 10.56 -9.49
C ALA A 403 18.32 10.86 -10.30
N ALA A 404 18.94 12.02 -10.09
CA ALA A 404 20.21 12.39 -10.72
C ALA A 404 21.32 11.40 -10.39
N ALA A 405 21.43 10.95 -9.12
CA ALA A 405 22.40 9.95 -8.71
C ALA A 405 22.20 8.60 -9.43
N VAL A 406 20.96 8.14 -9.59
CA VAL A 406 20.64 6.92 -10.33
C VAL A 406 20.99 7.04 -11.82
N LEU A 407 20.64 8.15 -12.44
CA LEU A 407 20.93 8.39 -13.86
C LEU A 407 22.44 8.48 -14.11
N THR A 408 23.19 9.16 -13.23
CA THR A 408 24.65 9.24 -13.29
C THR A 408 25.28 7.85 -13.16
N ALA A 409 24.87 7.07 -12.16
CA ALA A 409 25.40 5.71 -11.95
C ALA A 409 25.13 4.77 -13.14
N LEU A 410 24.00 4.90 -13.82
CA LEU A 410 23.67 4.13 -15.02
C LEU A 410 24.44 4.62 -16.26
N ALA A 411 24.63 5.94 -16.39
CA ALA A 411 25.40 6.52 -17.51
C ALA A 411 26.88 6.12 -17.43
N GLU A 412 27.49 6.19 -16.23
CA GLU A 412 28.88 5.78 -15.99
C GLU A 412 29.13 4.28 -16.21
N ALA A 413 28.12 3.46 -15.96
CA ALA A 413 28.25 2.03 -16.15
C ALA A 413 28.40 1.63 -17.63
N GLY A 414 27.86 2.40 -18.56
CA GLY A 414 27.91 2.16 -20.01
C GLY A 414 27.23 0.88 -20.50
N SER A 415 26.75 0.03 -19.60
CA SER A 415 26.08 -1.26 -19.87
C SER A 415 24.92 -1.47 -18.90
N ALA A 416 24.13 -2.53 -19.12
CA ALA A 416 23.04 -2.87 -18.23
C ALA A 416 23.54 -3.21 -16.81
N VAL A 417 22.87 -2.63 -15.79
CA VAL A 417 23.21 -2.83 -14.38
C VAL A 417 22.03 -3.46 -13.66
N SER A 418 22.25 -4.58 -12.95
CA SER A 418 21.19 -5.18 -12.14
C SER A 418 20.80 -4.25 -10.99
N THR A 419 19.55 -4.34 -10.51
CA THR A 419 19.07 -3.51 -9.37
C THR A 419 19.98 -3.69 -8.15
N VAL A 420 20.45 -4.91 -7.87
CA VAL A 420 21.39 -5.20 -6.77
C VAL A 420 22.73 -4.49 -6.94
N ALA A 421 23.27 -4.47 -8.16
CA ALA A 421 24.53 -3.78 -8.45
C ALA A 421 24.35 -2.25 -8.43
N LEU A 422 23.18 -1.74 -8.77
CA LEU A 422 22.85 -0.32 -8.70
C LEU A 422 22.64 0.13 -7.24
N GLU A 423 22.03 -0.69 -6.41
CA GLU A 423 21.94 -0.49 -4.96
C GLU A 423 23.30 -0.21 -4.31
N ALA A 424 24.36 -0.85 -4.77
CA ALA A 424 25.72 -0.62 -4.28
C ALA A 424 26.37 0.70 -4.78
N ARG A 425 25.69 1.44 -5.67
CA ARG A 425 26.20 2.68 -6.28
C ARG A 425 25.44 3.92 -5.84
N VAL A 426 24.21 3.77 -5.32
CA VAL A 426 23.33 4.87 -4.94
C VAL A 426 22.79 4.68 -3.52
N ASP A 427 22.64 5.77 -2.78
CA ASP A 427 22.11 5.74 -1.41
C ASP A 427 20.58 5.67 -1.41
N LEU A 428 20.05 4.56 -1.97
CA LEU A 428 18.64 4.24 -2.00
C LEU A 428 18.39 2.80 -1.56
N ARG A 429 17.38 2.57 -0.71
CA ARG A 429 16.89 1.22 -0.39
C ARG A 429 16.27 0.61 -1.64
N ARG A 430 16.20 -0.71 -1.69
CA ARG A 430 15.75 -1.46 -2.86
C ARG A 430 14.36 -1.05 -3.35
N THR A 431 13.36 -1.01 -2.47
CA THR A 431 11.97 -0.67 -2.85
C THR A 431 11.84 0.74 -3.42
N PRO A 432 12.35 1.82 -2.77
CA PRO A 432 12.40 3.14 -3.37
C PRO A 432 13.19 3.20 -4.68
N LEU A 433 14.30 2.47 -4.79
CA LEU A 433 15.08 2.40 -6.02
C LEU A 433 14.30 1.75 -7.17
N GLU A 434 13.63 0.63 -6.91
CA GLU A 434 12.78 -0.04 -7.90
C GLU A 434 11.62 0.85 -8.36
N LEU A 435 10.97 1.58 -7.45
CA LEU A 435 9.93 2.55 -7.80
C LEU A 435 10.49 3.68 -8.67
N LEU A 436 11.62 4.28 -8.27
CA LEU A 436 12.26 5.34 -9.03
C LEU A 436 12.67 4.88 -10.43
N LEU A 437 13.25 3.67 -10.56
CA LEU A 437 13.61 3.09 -11.85
C LEU A 437 12.39 2.88 -12.75
N LYS A 438 11.24 2.50 -12.19
CA LYS A 438 9.98 2.40 -12.93
C LYS A 438 9.50 3.77 -13.42
N VAL A 439 9.54 4.79 -12.57
CA VAL A 439 9.18 6.16 -12.95
C VAL A 439 10.09 6.66 -14.08
N LEU A 440 11.41 6.58 -13.89
CA LEU A 440 12.40 6.99 -14.90
C LEU A 440 12.26 6.19 -16.20
N SER A 441 11.80 4.94 -16.13
CA SER A 441 11.57 4.11 -17.31
C SER A 441 10.31 4.54 -18.08
N VAL A 442 9.29 4.97 -17.38
CA VAL A 442 8.08 5.54 -18.01
C VAL A 442 8.40 6.87 -18.66
N ASP A 443 9.20 7.71 -18.00
CA ASP A 443 9.67 8.98 -18.56
C ASP A 443 10.71 8.80 -19.69
N GLY A 444 11.10 7.56 -19.99
CA GLY A 444 12.02 7.24 -21.08
C GLY A 444 13.50 7.53 -20.82
N ALA A 445 13.87 7.91 -19.60
CA ALA A 445 15.27 8.19 -19.19
C ALA A 445 16.10 6.92 -19.02
N VAL A 446 15.45 5.83 -18.59
CA VAL A 446 16.07 4.52 -18.46
C VAL A 446 15.22 3.44 -19.12
N GLU A 447 15.82 2.33 -19.49
CA GLU A 447 15.10 1.18 -20.01
C GLU A 447 15.51 -0.11 -19.31
N ARG A 448 14.55 -1.01 -19.16
CA ARG A 448 14.80 -2.36 -18.65
C ARG A 448 15.19 -3.25 -19.83
N VAL A 449 16.36 -3.90 -19.72
CA VAL A 449 16.90 -4.80 -20.73
C VAL A 449 17.30 -6.12 -20.08
N GLY A 450 17.65 -7.12 -20.88
CA GLY A 450 18.21 -8.36 -20.35
C GLY A 450 19.41 -8.08 -19.44
N GLY A 451 19.32 -8.53 -18.17
CA GLY A 451 20.38 -8.34 -17.17
C GLY A 451 20.25 -7.10 -16.28
N GLY A 452 19.30 -6.17 -16.51
CA GLY A 452 19.12 -5.04 -15.62
C GLY A 452 18.53 -3.79 -16.25
N TRP A 453 19.06 -2.64 -15.85
CA TRP A 453 18.65 -1.30 -16.26
C TRP A 453 19.78 -0.61 -17.03
N ARG A 454 19.43 0.17 -18.02
CA ARG A 454 20.35 0.94 -18.84
C ARG A 454 19.84 2.36 -19.02
N SER A 455 20.74 3.36 -19.01
CA SER A 455 20.39 4.73 -19.40
C SER A 455 20.12 4.80 -20.90
N THR A 456 19.04 5.46 -21.28
CA THR A 456 18.73 5.76 -22.69
C THR A 456 19.53 6.95 -23.20
N ARG A 457 20.20 7.68 -22.31
CA ARG A 457 20.89 8.97 -22.58
C ARG A 457 19.97 10.07 -23.06
N ARG A 458 18.65 9.91 -22.95
CA ARG A 458 17.71 11.01 -23.20
C ARG A 458 17.81 12.00 -22.04
N PRO A 459 17.81 13.33 -22.31
CA PRO A 459 17.71 14.32 -21.25
C PRO A 459 16.47 14.06 -20.41
N TRP A 460 16.64 14.07 -19.09
CA TRP A 460 15.54 13.97 -18.16
C TRP A 460 15.55 15.20 -17.26
N VAL A 461 14.40 15.81 -17.09
CA VAL A 461 14.20 16.98 -16.24
C VAL A 461 13.26 16.59 -15.11
N TYR A 462 13.65 16.93 -13.89
CA TYR A 462 12.78 16.70 -12.73
C TYR A 462 11.59 17.66 -12.78
N ASP A 463 10.40 17.11 -12.86
CA ASP A 463 9.16 17.88 -12.86
C ASP A 463 8.74 18.24 -11.43
N ALA A 464 9.40 19.27 -10.89
CA ALA A 464 9.16 19.72 -9.51
C ALA A 464 7.70 20.15 -9.30
N GLU A 465 7.08 20.82 -10.28
CA GLU A 465 5.69 21.29 -10.19
C GLU A 465 4.72 20.12 -10.10
N ARG A 466 4.93 19.07 -10.89
CA ARG A 466 4.13 17.85 -10.83
C ARG A 466 4.22 17.19 -9.46
N TYR A 467 5.42 16.98 -8.94
CA TYR A 467 5.61 16.33 -7.62
C TYR A 467 5.08 17.19 -6.48
N GLN A 468 5.19 18.51 -6.57
CA GLN A 468 4.60 19.42 -5.61
C GLN A 468 3.08 19.31 -5.62
N ARG A 469 2.43 19.36 -6.79
CA ARG A 469 0.97 19.18 -6.91
C ARG A 469 0.50 17.85 -6.32
N ILE A 470 1.25 16.75 -6.55
CA ILE A 470 0.90 15.44 -5.98
C ILE A 470 1.02 15.47 -4.44
N ALA A 471 2.03 16.14 -3.89
CA ALA A 471 2.17 16.28 -2.44
C ALA A 471 1.04 17.10 -1.83
N GLU A 472 0.66 18.22 -2.45
CA GLU A 472 -0.47 19.06 -2.04
C GLU A 472 -1.80 18.30 -2.09
N ALA A 473 -2.07 17.57 -3.17
CA ALA A 473 -3.28 16.76 -3.28
C ALA A 473 -3.38 15.68 -2.20
N ARG A 474 -2.26 15.07 -1.79
CA ARG A 474 -2.25 14.12 -0.67
C ARG A 474 -2.58 14.78 0.67
N VAL A 475 -2.14 16.01 0.88
CA VAL A 475 -2.52 16.79 2.08
C VAL A 475 -4.00 17.10 2.04
N ASP A 476 -4.54 17.55 0.90
CA ASP A 476 -5.97 17.82 0.72
C ASP A 476 -6.83 16.58 1.00
N GLU A 477 -6.40 15.40 0.53
CA GLU A 477 -7.08 14.13 0.83
C GLU A 477 -7.05 13.78 2.32
N GLN A 478 -5.92 14.00 3.00
CA GLN A 478 -5.79 13.79 4.45
C GLN A 478 -6.72 14.74 5.22
N ASP A 479 -6.75 16.01 4.85
CA ASP A 479 -7.63 17.01 5.48
C ASP A 479 -9.11 16.68 5.19
N SER A 480 -9.44 16.24 3.98
CA SER A 480 -10.78 15.74 3.65
C SER A 480 -11.20 14.54 4.52
N MET A 481 -10.26 13.65 4.86
CA MET A 481 -10.54 12.53 5.76
C MET A 481 -10.79 13.00 7.20
N ILE A 482 -10.11 14.05 7.67
CA ILE A 482 -10.41 14.68 8.96
C ILE A 482 -11.81 15.32 8.94
N ILE A 483 -12.14 16.05 7.89
CA ILE A 483 -13.49 16.64 7.74
C ILE A 483 -14.56 15.55 7.75
N TYR A 484 -14.32 14.41 7.10
CA TYR A 484 -15.23 13.25 7.14
C TYR A 484 -15.47 12.76 8.58
N GLN A 485 -14.43 12.72 9.42
CA GLN A 485 -14.56 12.27 10.81
C GLN A 485 -15.45 13.24 11.62
N ASP A 486 -15.34 14.54 11.37
CA ASP A 486 -15.98 15.60 12.16
C ASP A 486 -17.32 16.07 11.56
N THR A 487 -17.69 15.62 10.35
CA THR A 487 -18.91 16.10 9.69
C THR A 487 -20.17 15.79 10.50
N ALA A 488 -21.06 16.78 10.62
CA ALA A 488 -22.42 16.60 11.10
C ALA A 488 -23.42 16.24 9.97
N GLY A 489 -23.00 16.33 8.71
CA GLY A 489 -23.79 15.97 7.53
C GLY A 489 -23.80 14.46 7.27
N CYS A 490 -24.50 14.04 6.23
CA CYS A 490 -24.55 12.64 5.85
C CYS A 490 -23.16 12.11 5.44
N ARG A 491 -22.71 11.02 6.06
CA ARG A 491 -21.38 10.45 5.79
C ARG A 491 -21.25 9.87 4.38
N MET A 492 -22.31 9.23 3.86
CA MET A 492 -22.31 8.68 2.51
C MET A 492 -22.29 9.79 1.47
N GLU A 493 -23.14 10.80 1.62
CA GLU A 493 -23.19 11.98 0.77
C GLU A 493 -21.82 12.69 0.72
N TYR A 494 -21.17 12.87 1.88
CA TYR A 494 -19.84 13.46 1.94
C TYR A 494 -18.82 12.67 1.11
N ILE A 495 -18.72 11.35 1.30
CA ILE A 495 -17.76 10.52 0.58
C ILE A 495 -18.03 10.53 -0.92
N THR A 496 -19.30 10.38 -1.32
CA THR A 496 -19.66 10.32 -2.75
C THR A 496 -19.48 11.70 -3.41
N SER A 497 -19.73 12.80 -2.70
CA SER A 497 -19.43 14.16 -3.18
C SER A 497 -17.92 14.39 -3.39
N VAL A 498 -17.06 13.90 -2.50
CA VAL A 498 -15.59 13.97 -2.68
C VAL A 498 -15.12 13.14 -3.89
N LEU A 499 -15.91 12.17 -4.29
CA LEU A 499 -15.69 11.36 -5.51
C LEU A 499 -16.38 11.97 -6.74
N ASP A 500 -16.88 13.21 -6.63
CA ASP A 500 -17.59 13.94 -7.69
C ASP A 500 -18.83 13.20 -8.23
N ASP A 501 -19.55 12.49 -7.36
CA ASP A 501 -20.84 11.90 -7.68
C ASP A 501 -21.95 12.97 -7.67
N GLU A 502 -22.39 13.39 -8.83
CA GLU A 502 -23.46 14.38 -8.99
C GLU A 502 -24.81 13.91 -8.42
N THR A 503 -24.95 12.61 -8.18
CA THR A 503 -26.16 12.01 -7.60
C THR A 503 -26.08 11.89 -6.07
N ALA A 504 -25.02 12.41 -5.44
CA ALA A 504 -24.82 12.35 -4.01
C ALA A 504 -26.03 12.95 -3.25
N HIS A 505 -26.53 12.21 -2.28
CA HIS A 505 -27.67 12.61 -1.46
C HIS A 505 -27.62 11.98 -0.08
N ALA A 506 -28.41 12.52 0.85
CA ALA A 506 -28.47 12.00 2.20
C ALA A 506 -28.98 10.55 2.24
N CYS A 507 -28.17 9.65 2.80
CA CYS A 507 -28.43 8.20 2.76
C CYS A 507 -29.53 7.72 3.72
N GLY A 508 -29.94 8.52 4.71
CA GLY A 508 -30.95 8.19 5.70
C GLY A 508 -30.57 7.10 6.72
N ARG A 509 -29.32 6.59 6.72
CA ARG A 509 -28.93 5.38 7.48
C ARG A 509 -27.64 5.50 8.30
N CYS A 510 -26.75 6.42 7.96
CA CYS A 510 -25.53 6.64 8.75
C CYS A 510 -25.86 7.18 10.14
N ASP A 511 -24.90 7.18 11.03
CA ASP A 511 -25.04 7.68 12.39
C ASP A 511 -25.56 9.12 12.46
N ASN A 512 -25.18 9.99 11.52
CA ASN A 512 -25.66 11.38 11.43
C ASN A 512 -27.09 11.48 10.88
N CYS A 513 -27.54 10.57 10.02
CA CYS A 513 -28.89 10.59 9.46
C CYS A 513 -29.93 9.91 10.36
N ALA A 514 -29.62 8.72 10.88
CA ALA A 514 -30.55 7.87 11.62
C ALA A 514 -30.27 7.82 13.12
N GLY A 515 -29.24 8.50 13.59
CA GLY A 515 -28.74 8.42 14.95
C GLY A 515 -27.72 7.28 15.14
N GLN A 516 -26.97 7.38 16.24
CA GLN A 516 -25.92 6.41 16.57
C GLN A 516 -26.51 5.00 16.69
N TRP A 517 -26.01 4.08 15.88
CA TRP A 517 -26.47 2.69 15.81
C TRP A 517 -25.53 1.69 16.51
N PHE A 518 -24.34 2.14 16.88
CA PHE A 518 -23.31 1.36 17.58
C PHE A 518 -23.25 1.76 19.05
N PRO A 519 -22.92 0.83 19.97
CA PRO A 519 -22.67 1.17 21.37
C PRO A 519 -21.38 2.00 21.50
N ALA A 520 -21.37 2.96 22.46
CA ALA A 520 -20.18 3.77 22.74
C ALA A 520 -19.46 3.33 24.02
N ASP A 521 -20.08 2.48 24.83
CA ASP A 521 -19.51 1.95 26.06
C ASP A 521 -18.39 0.95 25.76
N VAL A 522 -17.43 0.94 26.67
CA VAL A 522 -16.29 0.01 26.62
C VAL A 522 -16.17 -0.66 27.99
N ALA A 523 -16.19 -1.99 28.01
CA ALA A 523 -16.06 -2.74 29.23
C ALA A 523 -14.70 -2.47 29.93
N ALA A 524 -14.71 -2.27 31.24
CA ALA A 524 -13.50 -1.92 31.99
C ALA A 524 -12.44 -3.03 31.95
N ASP A 525 -12.86 -4.29 31.98
CA ASP A 525 -11.99 -5.45 31.86
C ASP A 525 -11.39 -5.59 30.46
N ALA A 526 -12.16 -5.28 29.40
CA ALA A 526 -11.69 -5.21 28.04
C ALA A 526 -10.66 -4.08 27.85
N THR A 527 -10.91 -2.90 28.42
CA THR A 527 -9.94 -1.79 28.43
C THR A 527 -8.65 -2.17 29.16
N ASN A 528 -8.76 -2.90 30.28
CA ASN A 528 -7.60 -3.38 31.03
C ASN A 528 -6.81 -4.44 30.24
N ALA A 529 -7.47 -5.39 29.59
CA ALA A 529 -6.84 -6.41 28.75
C ALA A 529 -6.11 -5.75 27.55
N ALA A 530 -6.77 -4.80 26.88
CA ALA A 530 -6.16 -3.99 25.84
C ALA A 530 -4.93 -3.22 26.36
N GLY A 531 -5.04 -2.60 27.54
CA GLY A 531 -3.94 -1.91 28.20
C GLY A 531 -2.76 -2.83 28.52
N GLN A 532 -3.00 -4.04 28.97
CA GLN A 532 -1.96 -5.05 29.20
C GLN A 532 -1.27 -5.44 27.89
N THR A 533 -2.01 -5.66 26.83
CA THR A 533 -1.45 -5.98 25.50
C THR A 533 -0.62 -4.81 24.95
N LEU A 534 -1.12 -3.60 25.02
CA LEU A 534 -0.40 -2.40 24.58
C LEU A 534 0.82 -2.07 25.46
N SER A 535 0.79 -2.46 26.74
CA SER A 535 1.94 -2.32 27.65
C SER A 535 2.96 -3.45 27.50
N ARG A 536 2.67 -4.48 26.69
CA ARG A 536 3.66 -5.50 26.38
C ARG A 536 4.86 -4.80 25.74
N ALA A 537 5.98 -4.95 26.41
CA ALA A 537 7.25 -4.44 25.96
C ALA A 537 8.08 -5.63 25.46
N GLY A 538 8.94 -5.39 24.52
CA GLY A 538 9.92 -6.38 24.12
C GLY A 538 9.61 -7.04 22.78
N GLY A 539 10.41 -6.69 21.79
CA GLY A 539 10.52 -7.38 20.51
C GLY A 539 11.91 -8.01 20.35
N VAL A 540 12.01 -9.00 19.48
CA VAL A 540 13.29 -9.56 19.07
C VAL A 540 14.00 -8.59 18.14
N LEU A 541 15.25 -8.28 18.45
CA LEU A 541 16.15 -7.52 17.59
C LEU A 541 17.13 -8.49 16.93
N GLU A 542 16.82 -8.91 15.72
CA GLU A 542 17.66 -9.82 14.97
C GLU A 542 19.03 -9.24 14.66
N ALA A 543 20.08 -10.00 14.84
CA ALA A 543 21.43 -9.64 14.42
C ALA A 543 21.57 -9.64 12.88
N ARG A 544 22.46 -8.79 12.36
CA ARG A 544 22.86 -8.87 10.94
C ARG A 544 23.74 -10.10 10.74
N LEU A 545 23.43 -10.89 9.68
CA LEU A 545 24.15 -12.10 9.36
C LEU A 545 25.14 -11.94 8.20
N GLN A 546 24.95 -10.87 7.40
CA GLN A 546 25.73 -10.63 6.18
C GLN A 546 26.11 -9.17 6.04
N TRP A 547 27.29 -8.92 5.52
CA TRP A 547 27.71 -7.60 5.06
C TRP A 547 27.03 -7.26 3.73
N PRO A 548 26.71 -5.97 3.49
CA PRO A 548 26.16 -5.54 2.21
C PRO A 548 27.14 -5.81 1.06
N SER A 549 26.63 -5.96 -0.15
CA SER A 549 27.46 -6.08 -1.35
C SER A 549 28.08 -4.73 -1.73
N GLY A 550 29.24 -4.74 -2.36
CA GLY A 550 29.90 -3.54 -2.90
C GLY A 550 30.61 -2.65 -1.87
N MET A 551 30.89 -3.18 -0.69
CA MET A 551 31.55 -2.43 0.41
C MET A 551 32.97 -1.97 0.05
N ASP A 552 33.68 -2.72 -0.79
CA ASP A 552 35.01 -2.38 -1.33
C ASP A 552 35.00 -1.02 -2.04
N ARG A 553 33.93 -0.68 -2.77
CA ARG A 553 33.78 0.62 -3.44
C ARG A 553 33.60 1.79 -2.50
N LEU A 554 33.08 1.51 -1.30
CA LEU A 554 32.88 2.49 -0.24
C LEU A 554 34.06 2.53 0.74
N GLY A 555 35.17 1.85 0.42
CA GLY A 555 36.38 1.82 1.24
C GLY A 555 36.29 0.97 2.50
N VAL A 556 35.29 0.07 2.59
CA VAL A 556 35.08 -0.77 3.78
C VAL A 556 35.49 -2.22 3.46
N PRO A 557 36.51 -2.78 4.17
CA PRO A 557 37.14 -4.05 3.80
C PRO A 557 36.37 -5.28 4.33
N VAL A 558 35.05 -5.39 4.04
CA VAL A 558 34.19 -6.51 4.47
C VAL A 558 33.36 -7.05 3.32
N LYS A 559 33.07 -8.35 3.33
CA LYS A 559 32.21 -9.04 2.35
C LYS A 559 31.64 -10.34 2.89
N GLY A 560 30.50 -10.77 2.35
CA GLY A 560 29.89 -12.06 2.65
C GLY A 560 29.28 -12.15 4.05
N LYS A 561 29.35 -13.30 4.70
CA LYS A 561 28.79 -13.53 6.03
C LYS A 561 29.61 -12.86 7.12
N ILE A 562 28.93 -12.32 8.14
CA ILE A 562 29.57 -11.84 9.38
C ILE A 562 30.08 -13.09 10.14
N LYS A 563 31.37 -13.09 10.48
CA LYS A 563 31.98 -14.24 11.15
C LYS A 563 31.52 -14.31 12.62
N PRO A 564 31.33 -15.51 13.19
CA PRO A 564 30.87 -15.64 14.57
C PRO A 564 31.67 -14.84 15.62
N PRO A 565 33.01 -14.72 15.54
CA PRO A 565 33.77 -13.89 16.46
C PRO A 565 33.48 -12.37 16.37
N GLU A 566 32.86 -11.91 15.30
CA GLU A 566 32.52 -10.50 15.07
C GLU A 566 30.99 -10.26 15.15
N ALA A 567 30.20 -11.33 15.29
CA ALA A 567 28.75 -11.24 15.26
C ALA A 567 28.17 -10.76 16.62
N LEU A 568 27.07 -10.00 16.53
CA LEU A 568 26.19 -9.75 17.67
C LEU A 568 25.37 -11.00 17.97
N SER A 569 24.96 -11.13 19.23
CA SER A 569 23.86 -12.02 19.59
C SER A 569 22.51 -11.38 19.20
N GLU A 570 21.46 -12.17 19.16
CA GLU A 570 20.09 -11.66 19.09
C GLU A 570 19.83 -10.75 20.28
N GLY A 571 19.22 -9.61 20.04
CA GLY A 571 18.93 -8.59 21.04
C GLY A 571 17.44 -8.44 21.35
N ARG A 572 17.16 -7.38 22.13
CA ARG A 572 15.78 -6.98 22.42
C ARG A 572 15.58 -5.49 22.15
N VAL A 573 14.36 -5.15 21.80
CA VAL A 573 13.90 -3.76 21.67
C VAL A 573 12.68 -3.56 22.54
N LEU A 574 12.52 -2.39 23.15
CA LEU A 574 11.33 -2.08 23.93
C LEU A 574 10.08 -2.13 23.04
N ALA A 575 10.08 -1.42 21.91
CA ALA A 575 9.01 -1.43 20.93
C ALA A 575 9.44 -0.89 19.56
N ARG A 576 8.61 -1.09 18.54
CA ARG A 576 8.74 -0.42 17.23
C ARG A 576 8.07 0.95 17.27
N LEU A 577 8.55 1.90 16.47
CA LEU A 577 7.89 3.21 16.32
C LEU A 577 6.47 3.10 15.76
N THR A 578 6.14 2.00 15.10
CA THR A 578 4.83 1.71 14.51
C THR A 578 3.88 0.97 15.44
N ASP A 579 4.31 0.56 16.64
CA ASP A 579 3.48 -0.15 17.59
C ASP A 579 2.41 0.79 18.21
N LEU A 580 1.23 0.27 18.47
CA LEU A 580 0.11 1.02 19.08
C LEU A 580 0.37 1.41 20.54
N GLY A 581 1.17 0.63 21.26
CA GLY A 581 1.48 0.87 22.68
C GLY A 581 2.60 1.89 22.88
N TRP A 582 3.81 1.40 23.15
CA TRP A 582 5.00 2.24 23.38
C TRP A 582 5.40 3.09 22.18
N GLY A 583 4.96 2.71 20.97
CA GLY A 583 5.29 3.43 19.73
C GLY A 583 4.92 4.92 19.77
N GLY A 584 3.79 5.29 20.36
CA GLY A 584 3.39 6.69 20.51
C GLY A 584 4.38 7.51 21.33
N ALA A 585 4.74 7.03 22.54
CA ALA A 585 5.72 7.67 23.42
C ALA A 585 7.10 7.76 22.73
N LEU A 586 7.51 6.69 22.03
CA LEU A 586 8.79 6.66 21.31
C LEU A 586 8.80 7.65 20.13
N ARG A 587 7.70 7.78 19.37
CA ARG A 587 7.59 8.78 18.30
C ARG A 587 7.77 10.20 18.84
N THR A 588 7.17 10.52 19.98
CA THR A 588 7.35 11.81 20.65
C THR A 588 8.80 12.06 21.03
N ILE A 589 9.50 11.06 21.58
CA ILE A 589 10.92 11.18 21.95
C ILE A 589 11.81 11.40 20.73
N PHE A 590 11.54 10.70 19.63
CA PHE A 590 12.35 10.73 18.40
C PHE A 590 11.85 11.70 17.32
N ALA A 591 10.82 12.51 17.63
CA ALA A 591 10.35 13.57 16.73
C ALA A 591 11.45 14.59 16.42
N ALA A 592 11.38 15.19 15.24
CA ALA A 592 12.30 16.25 14.86
C ALA A 592 12.20 17.44 15.83
N GLY A 593 13.34 17.89 16.39
CA GLY A 593 13.36 18.99 17.36
C GLY A 593 12.93 18.62 18.78
N ALA A 594 12.58 17.36 19.06
CA ALA A 594 12.25 16.93 20.42
C ALA A 594 13.47 17.09 21.36
N GLU A 595 13.22 17.61 22.56
CA GLU A 595 14.24 17.85 23.58
C GLU A 595 14.84 16.53 24.08
N ASP A 596 16.15 16.53 24.40
CA ASP A 596 16.79 15.39 25.05
C ASP A 596 16.49 15.42 26.55
N ARG A 597 15.92 14.32 27.07
CA ARG A 597 15.55 14.17 28.48
C ARG A 597 15.95 12.79 28.97
N PRO A 598 16.16 12.63 30.28
CA PRO A 598 16.33 11.31 30.89
C PRO A 598 15.17 10.36 30.56
N VAL A 599 15.45 9.06 30.58
CA VAL A 599 14.45 8.03 30.33
C VAL A 599 13.30 8.12 31.36
N ASP A 600 12.08 8.07 30.87
CA ASP A 600 10.89 8.03 31.73
C ASP A 600 10.92 6.79 32.64
N PRO A 601 10.59 6.93 33.97
CA PRO A 601 10.61 5.81 34.91
C PRO A 601 9.75 4.60 34.48
N ALA A 602 8.57 4.83 33.86
CA ALA A 602 7.73 3.74 33.37
C ALA A 602 8.38 3.02 32.18
N MET A 603 9.04 3.75 31.30
CA MET A 603 9.81 3.19 30.18
C MET A 603 11.02 2.39 30.66
N LEU A 604 11.74 2.88 31.66
CA LEU A 604 12.83 2.14 32.30
C LEU A 604 12.34 0.83 32.91
N GLN A 605 11.22 0.85 33.64
CA GLN A 605 10.62 -0.36 34.23
C GLN A 605 10.18 -1.35 33.15
N ALA A 606 9.64 -0.85 32.02
CA ALA A 606 9.30 -1.69 30.88
C ALA A 606 10.55 -2.37 30.27
N CYS A 607 11.66 -1.66 30.12
CA CYS A 607 12.94 -2.25 29.70
C CYS A 607 13.45 -3.31 30.70
N VAL A 608 13.34 -3.05 32.00
CA VAL A 608 13.69 -4.04 33.02
C VAL A 608 12.83 -5.29 32.93
N LYS A 609 11.52 -5.15 32.64
CA LYS A 609 10.63 -6.30 32.42
C LYS A 609 11.07 -7.11 31.20
N VAL A 610 11.38 -6.43 30.06
CA VAL A 610 11.94 -7.08 28.86
C VAL A 610 13.21 -7.86 29.18
N LEU A 611 14.12 -7.27 29.94
CA LEU A 611 15.36 -7.93 30.34
C LEU A 611 15.14 -9.14 31.25
N ARG A 612 14.16 -9.08 32.14
CA ARG A 612 13.82 -10.20 33.04
C ARG A 612 13.24 -11.36 32.23
N GLU A 613 12.32 -11.09 31.32
CA GLU A 613 11.74 -12.08 30.42
C GLU A 613 12.80 -12.70 29.51
N TRP A 614 13.69 -11.85 28.94
CA TRP A 614 14.82 -12.33 28.15
C TRP A 614 15.76 -13.24 28.95
N GLY A 615 15.99 -12.90 30.22
CA GLY A 615 16.85 -13.68 31.14
C GLY A 615 16.32 -15.08 31.43
N THR A 616 15.01 -15.24 31.54
CA THR A 616 14.38 -16.56 31.80
C THR A 616 14.33 -17.44 30.56
N GLY A 617 14.36 -16.85 29.35
CA GLY A 617 14.12 -17.55 28.10
C GLY A 617 12.66 -18.00 27.95
N ASP A 618 12.31 -18.48 26.78
CA ASP A 618 11.04 -19.14 26.48
C ASP A 618 11.29 -20.51 25.82
N SER A 619 10.21 -21.21 25.46
CA SER A 619 10.31 -22.52 24.78
C SER A 619 11.03 -22.47 23.40
N ARG A 620 11.28 -21.27 22.84
CA ARG A 620 11.88 -21.05 21.54
C ARG A 620 13.26 -20.39 21.61
N THR A 621 13.59 -19.69 22.71
CA THR A 621 14.84 -18.94 22.88
C THR A 621 15.57 -19.32 24.17
N ALA A 622 16.87 -19.58 24.08
CA ALA A 622 17.70 -19.70 25.26
C ALA A 622 17.79 -18.34 25.98
N GLY A 623 17.71 -18.36 27.32
CA GLY A 623 17.85 -17.15 28.13
C GLY A 623 19.13 -16.39 27.78
N TRP A 624 19.04 -15.06 27.67
CA TRP A 624 20.14 -14.20 27.23
C TRP A 624 20.72 -14.62 25.87
N SER A 625 19.87 -15.13 24.95
CA SER A 625 20.29 -15.61 23.62
C SER A 625 21.51 -16.55 23.65
N GLY A 626 21.60 -17.38 24.69
CA GLY A 626 22.71 -18.34 24.89
C GLY A 626 24.04 -17.74 25.36
N GLY A 627 24.13 -16.41 25.53
CA GLY A 627 25.35 -15.72 25.99
C GLY A 627 25.51 -15.64 27.50
N GLY A 628 24.52 -16.09 28.26
CA GLY A 628 24.47 -15.94 29.72
C GLY A 628 24.15 -14.50 30.17
N ARG A 629 23.94 -14.33 31.46
CA ARG A 629 23.68 -13.01 32.06
C ARG A 629 24.84 -12.05 31.77
N PRO A 630 24.58 -10.81 31.30
CA PRO A 630 25.64 -9.83 31.02
C PRO A 630 26.44 -9.53 32.30
N ALA A 631 27.76 -9.51 32.16
CA ALA A 631 28.69 -9.13 33.24
C ALA A 631 28.83 -7.62 33.35
N ALA A 632 28.56 -6.88 32.26
CA ALA A 632 28.65 -5.45 32.23
C ALA A 632 27.70 -4.83 31.20
N ILE A 633 27.48 -3.52 31.33
CA ILE A 633 26.73 -2.69 30.40
C ILE A 633 27.67 -1.70 29.73
N VAL A 634 27.52 -1.52 28.42
CA VAL A 634 28.18 -0.49 27.60
C VAL A 634 27.11 0.22 26.79
N SER A 635 27.21 1.52 26.57
CA SER A 635 26.26 2.25 25.73
C SER A 635 26.90 2.78 24.44
N ILE A 636 26.09 2.98 23.42
CA ILE A 636 26.46 3.73 22.22
C ILE A 636 26.12 5.19 22.48
N PRO A 637 27.07 6.14 22.32
CA PRO A 637 26.80 7.55 22.56
C PRO A 637 25.85 8.10 21.46
N SER A 638 24.68 8.55 21.86
CA SER A 638 23.74 9.22 20.97
C SER A 638 24.12 10.68 20.79
N ARG A 639 24.08 11.18 19.55
CA ARG A 639 24.32 12.59 19.23
C ARG A 639 23.10 13.47 19.51
N SER A 640 21.91 12.92 19.36
CA SER A 640 20.65 13.64 19.54
C SER A 640 20.01 13.43 20.92
N LYS A 641 20.32 12.31 21.59
CA LYS A 641 19.68 11.89 22.83
C LYS A 641 20.69 11.33 23.86
N PRO A 642 21.78 12.09 24.17
CA PRO A 642 22.80 11.61 25.09
C PRO A 642 22.28 11.37 26.54
N GLN A 643 21.39 12.25 27.05
CA GLN A 643 20.83 12.06 28.40
C GLN A 643 19.92 10.85 28.47
N LEU A 644 19.13 10.60 27.43
CA LEU A 644 18.26 9.43 27.33
C LEU A 644 19.06 8.13 27.45
N VAL A 645 20.13 8.00 26.66
CA VAL A 645 20.94 6.77 26.62
C VAL A 645 21.71 6.57 27.94
N ASP A 646 22.34 7.61 28.46
CA ASP A 646 23.11 7.53 29.72
C ASP A 646 22.19 7.17 30.90
N SER A 647 21.04 7.85 31.02
CA SER A 647 20.07 7.56 32.10
C SER A 647 19.47 6.17 32.01
N LEU A 648 19.22 5.67 30.78
CA LEU A 648 18.76 4.29 30.57
C LEU A 648 19.83 3.29 31.01
N ALA A 649 21.08 3.48 30.59
CA ALA A 649 22.19 2.58 30.94
C ALA A 649 22.42 2.52 32.46
N ARG A 650 22.46 3.68 33.13
CA ARG A 650 22.59 3.77 34.59
C ARG A 650 21.39 3.17 35.30
N GLY A 651 20.17 3.49 34.88
CA GLY A 651 18.97 2.95 35.51
C GLY A 651 18.89 1.42 35.43
N ILE A 652 19.29 0.82 34.30
CA ILE A 652 19.38 -0.64 34.16
C ILE A 652 20.53 -1.19 35.00
N SER A 653 21.68 -0.51 35.08
CA SER A 653 22.82 -0.87 35.93
C SER A 653 22.40 -0.97 37.40
N ASP A 654 21.76 0.07 37.92
CA ASP A 654 21.35 0.19 39.30
C ASP A 654 20.32 -0.91 39.72
N ILE A 655 19.28 -1.05 38.91
CA ILE A 655 18.21 -2.05 39.14
C ILE A 655 18.76 -3.46 38.95
N GLY A 656 19.50 -3.71 37.90
CA GLY A 656 20.05 -5.01 37.52
C GLY A 656 21.29 -5.39 38.32
N ARG A 657 21.91 -4.46 39.05
CA ARG A 657 23.23 -4.66 39.71
C ARG A 657 24.27 -5.23 38.74
N ILE A 658 24.33 -4.61 37.54
CA ILE A 658 25.29 -4.94 36.50
C ILE A 658 26.16 -3.71 36.30
N PRO A 659 27.48 -3.76 36.40
CA PRO A 659 28.33 -2.56 36.32
C PRO A 659 28.21 -1.90 34.94
N TYR A 660 28.01 -0.58 34.93
CA TYR A 660 28.07 0.24 33.73
C TYR A 660 29.50 0.69 33.49
N LEU A 661 30.14 0.20 32.44
CA LEU A 661 31.58 0.50 32.14
C LEU A 661 31.74 1.82 31.36
N GLY A 662 30.65 2.47 30.96
CA GLY A 662 30.68 3.70 30.19
C GLY A 662 30.22 3.52 28.75
N ALA A 663 30.38 4.59 27.96
CA ALA A 663 30.00 4.63 26.56
C ALA A 663 31.20 4.35 25.64
N LEU A 664 30.91 3.80 24.46
CA LEU A 664 31.84 3.78 23.34
C LEU A 664 32.22 5.22 22.94
N GLN A 665 33.31 5.39 22.20
CA GLN A 665 33.74 6.69 21.72
C GLN A 665 33.35 6.89 20.25
N LEU A 666 32.99 8.15 19.91
CA LEU A 666 32.77 8.55 18.54
C LEU A 666 34.07 9.03 17.90
N ALA A 667 34.59 8.29 16.92
CA ALA A 667 35.73 8.68 16.11
C ALA A 667 35.26 9.43 14.84
N HIS A 668 36.13 10.30 14.29
CA HIS A 668 35.89 11.01 13.02
C HIS A 668 34.54 11.76 12.96
N GLY A 669 34.12 12.38 14.07
CA GLY A 669 32.83 13.08 14.17
C GLY A 669 31.59 12.19 14.28
N GLY A 670 31.78 10.88 14.47
CA GLY A 670 30.72 9.90 14.67
C GLY A 670 29.97 9.48 13.39
N PRO A 671 28.88 8.73 13.52
CA PRO A 671 28.09 8.23 12.39
C PRO A 671 27.67 9.31 11.40
N THR A 672 27.77 9.00 10.10
CA THR A 672 27.30 9.83 8.97
C THR A 672 26.22 9.09 8.19
N GLY A 673 25.54 9.80 7.29
CA GLY A 673 24.47 9.25 6.45
C GLY A 673 23.06 9.56 6.97
N SER A 674 22.10 9.56 6.06
CA SER A 674 20.69 9.88 6.34
C SER A 674 19.90 8.68 6.87
N ARG A 675 18.89 8.93 7.70
CA ARG A 675 17.88 7.90 8.02
C ARG A 675 17.20 7.46 6.72
N GLY A 676 16.97 6.15 6.57
CA GLY A 676 16.34 5.62 5.36
C GLY A 676 17.28 5.31 4.19
N GLY A 677 18.57 5.63 4.31
CA GLY A 677 19.58 5.31 3.29
C GLY A 677 19.83 3.81 3.07
N ASN A 678 20.54 3.51 2.01
CA ASN A 678 20.93 2.15 1.64
C ASN A 678 21.81 1.48 2.70
N SER A 679 21.69 0.18 2.82
CA SER A 679 22.42 -0.63 3.81
C SER A 679 23.94 -0.49 3.68
N ALA A 680 24.50 -0.41 2.46
CA ALA A 680 25.93 -0.28 2.23
C ALA A 680 26.45 1.13 2.65
N TYR A 681 25.76 2.18 2.27
CA TYR A 681 26.10 3.56 2.66
C TYR A 681 25.94 3.77 4.15
N ARG A 682 24.91 3.18 4.76
CA ARG A 682 24.71 3.21 6.21
C ARG A 682 25.85 2.51 6.95
N LEU A 683 26.33 1.37 6.46
CA LEU A 683 27.49 0.70 7.05
C LEU A 683 28.75 1.54 6.86
N ALA A 684 29.01 2.07 5.67
CA ALA A 684 30.17 2.94 5.42
C ALA A 684 30.15 4.19 6.30
N GLY A 685 28.97 4.77 6.55
CA GLY A 685 28.78 5.93 7.41
C GLY A 685 29.01 5.67 8.90
N VAL A 686 29.09 4.41 9.34
CA VAL A 686 29.36 4.06 10.75
C VAL A 686 30.66 3.27 10.92
N TRP A 687 31.29 2.82 9.83
CA TRP A 687 32.53 2.04 9.87
C TRP A 687 33.67 2.85 10.49
N ASP A 688 34.38 2.25 11.46
CA ASP A 688 35.47 2.87 12.24
C ASP A 688 35.09 4.20 12.92
N ARG A 689 33.80 4.50 13.08
CA ARG A 689 33.30 5.73 13.71
C ARG A 689 32.73 5.52 15.11
N VAL A 690 32.62 4.28 15.54
CA VAL A 690 32.23 3.86 16.89
C VAL A 690 33.30 2.91 17.38
N VAL A 691 34.08 3.33 18.36
CA VAL A 691 35.28 2.62 18.80
C VAL A 691 35.32 2.41 20.31
N VAL A 692 36.10 1.45 20.77
CA VAL A 692 36.38 1.22 22.18
C VAL A 692 37.52 2.16 22.61
N GLY A 693 37.25 3.01 23.57
CA GLY A 693 38.30 3.89 24.14
C GLY A 693 39.21 3.14 25.12
N PRO A 694 40.39 3.68 25.45
CA PRO A 694 41.39 2.99 26.30
C PRO A 694 40.87 2.60 27.68
N GLU A 695 40.08 3.46 28.32
CA GLU A 695 39.50 3.18 29.64
C GLU A 695 38.50 2.03 29.61
N LEU A 696 37.64 2.01 28.57
CA LEU A 696 36.70 0.97 28.37
C LEU A 696 37.38 -0.36 27.98
N GLU A 697 38.44 -0.30 27.18
CA GLU A 697 39.27 -1.46 26.84
C GLU A 697 39.91 -2.08 28.08
N ALA A 698 40.48 -1.27 28.97
CA ALA A 698 41.03 -1.73 30.23
C ALA A 698 39.96 -2.39 31.12
N ALA A 699 38.75 -1.81 31.18
CA ALA A 699 37.64 -2.36 31.94
C ALA A 699 37.15 -3.71 31.34
N LEU A 700 37.06 -3.83 30.00
CA LEU A 700 36.69 -5.05 29.31
C LEU A 700 37.68 -6.20 29.53
N ASN A 701 38.98 -5.87 29.63
CA ASN A 701 40.01 -6.87 29.92
C ASN A 701 39.81 -7.56 31.28
N SER A 702 39.15 -6.90 32.24
CA SER A 702 38.85 -7.48 33.57
C SER A 702 37.69 -8.51 33.50
N ILE A 703 36.89 -8.49 32.45
CA ILE A 703 35.75 -9.38 32.21
C ILE A 703 35.90 -10.15 30.92
N GLN A 704 37.12 -10.40 30.46
CA GLN A 704 37.41 -11.06 29.18
C GLN A 704 36.63 -12.37 29.03
N GLY A 705 36.03 -12.57 27.84
CA GLY A 705 35.23 -13.75 27.53
C GLY A 705 33.82 -13.76 28.08
N GLN A 706 33.43 -12.76 28.89
CA GLN A 706 32.07 -12.65 29.43
C GLN A 706 31.15 -11.85 28.48
N SER A 707 29.82 -12.03 28.68
CA SER A 707 28.80 -11.30 27.88
C SER A 707 28.67 -9.84 28.31
N VAL A 708 28.48 -8.95 27.36
CA VAL A 708 28.27 -7.51 27.57
C VAL A 708 26.93 -7.09 26.98
N MET A 709 26.15 -6.31 27.73
CA MET A 709 24.94 -5.69 27.22
C MET A 709 25.32 -4.38 26.52
N LEU A 710 24.83 -4.19 25.30
CA LEU A 710 25.03 -2.98 24.50
C LEU A 710 23.73 -2.20 24.40
N ILE A 711 23.70 -0.98 24.94
CA ILE A 711 22.52 -0.12 24.97
C ILE A 711 22.58 0.94 23.89
N ASP A 712 21.48 1.14 23.15
CA ASP A 712 21.29 2.18 22.15
C ASP A 712 19.87 2.78 22.26
N ASP A 713 19.65 3.96 21.68
CA ASP A 713 18.33 4.62 21.67
C ASP A 713 17.43 4.14 20.52
N LEU A 714 17.93 4.09 19.28
CA LEU A 714 17.14 3.82 18.09
C LEU A 714 17.88 2.93 17.07
N ALA A 715 17.35 1.75 16.83
CA ALA A 715 17.81 0.87 15.76
C ALA A 715 16.99 1.09 14.47
N ASP A 716 17.61 1.66 13.43
CA ASP A 716 17.05 1.71 12.07
C ASP A 716 17.66 0.59 11.20
N SER A 717 18.88 0.79 10.69
CA SER A 717 19.56 -0.21 9.86
C SER A 717 20.26 -1.31 10.67
N ARG A 718 20.44 -1.13 11.96
CA ARG A 718 21.20 -1.98 12.89
C ARG A 718 22.73 -2.00 12.63
N TRP A 719 23.23 -1.18 11.69
CA TRP A 719 24.67 -1.17 11.38
C TRP A 719 25.51 -0.52 12.49
N THR A 720 24.99 0.48 13.19
CA THR A 720 25.66 1.07 14.36
C THR A 720 25.87 0.01 15.44
N LEU A 721 24.83 -0.75 15.77
CA LEU A 721 24.91 -1.87 16.72
C LEU A 721 25.91 -2.93 16.23
N THR A 722 25.89 -3.29 14.94
CA THR A 722 26.77 -4.32 14.38
C THR A 722 28.23 -3.90 14.47
N VAL A 723 28.59 -2.66 14.13
CA VAL A 723 29.96 -2.14 14.19
C VAL A 723 30.40 -1.99 15.66
N ALA A 724 29.55 -1.45 16.52
CA ALA A 724 29.80 -1.31 17.94
C ALA A 724 30.02 -2.69 18.62
N GLY A 725 29.16 -3.66 18.31
CA GLY A 725 29.31 -5.02 18.81
C GLY A 725 30.56 -5.71 18.32
N ARG A 726 30.92 -5.53 17.03
CA ARG A 726 32.21 -6.01 16.50
C ARG A 726 33.40 -5.43 17.27
N ALA A 727 33.39 -4.13 17.54
CA ALA A 727 34.45 -3.47 18.29
C ALA A 727 34.57 -4.05 19.72
N LEU A 728 33.45 -4.26 20.42
CA LEU A 728 33.42 -4.90 21.74
C LEU A 728 33.90 -6.36 21.70
N ARG A 729 33.52 -7.11 20.68
CA ARG A 729 34.00 -8.51 20.47
C ARG A 729 35.51 -8.55 20.27
N GLN A 730 36.05 -7.61 19.48
CA GLN A 730 37.49 -7.48 19.25
C GLN A 730 38.27 -7.05 20.51
N ALA A 731 37.60 -6.28 21.39
CA ALA A 731 38.12 -5.89 22.69
C ALA A 731 37.96 -6.94 23.79
N GLY A 732 37.54 -8.19 23.46
CA GLY A 732 37.51 -9.32 24.36
C GLY A 732 36.16 -9.71 24.94
N ALA A 733 35.06 -9.04 24.58
CA ALA A 733 33.72 -9.48 24.99
C ALA A 733 33.37 -10.87 24.44
N GLY A 734 32.86 -11.78 25.26
CA GLY A 734 32.48 -13.14 24.89
C GLY A 734 31.21 -13.22 24.05
N ALA A 735 30.22 -12.39 24.35
CA ALA A 735 29.03 -12.13 23.55
C ALA A 735 28.60 -10.66 23.73
N VAL A 736 27.89 -10.10 22.76
CA VAL A 736 27.32 -8.74 22.85
C VAL A 736 25.81 -8.84 22.64
N LEU A 737 25.07 -8.42 23.67
CA LEU A 737 23.62 -8.53 23.80
C LEU A 737 22.99 -7.13 23.62
N PRO A 738 22.46 -6.76 22.44
CA PRO A 738 21.92 -5.42 22.26
C PRO A 738 20.54 -5.27 22.92
N LEU A 739 20.35 -4.14 23.59
CA LEU A 739 19.05 -3.63 24.03
C LEU A 739 18.84 -2.22 23.47
N VAL A 740 17.71 -2.01 22.83
CA VAL A 740 17.38 -0.72 22.20
C VAL A 740 16.02 -0.24 22.66
N LEU A 741 15.83 1.07 22.84
CA LEU A 741 14.50 1.61 23.16
C LEU A 741 13.56 1.50 21.98
N ALA A 742 13.99 1.92 20.80
CA ALA A 742 13.11 1.95 19.63
C ALA A 742 13.71 1.22 18.42
N GLN A 743 12.85 0.59 17.63
CA GLN A 743 13.19 0.13 16.29
C GLN A 743 12.36 0.92 15.28
N ALA A 744 13.01 1.48 14.25
CA ALA A 744 12.31 2.00 13.09
C ALA A 744 11.60 0.83 12.38
N GLY A 745 10.37 1.04 11.91
CA GLY A 745 9.48 0.03 11.36
C GLY A 745 9.96 -0.60 10.05
#